data_6639fc3f9f3685de8d3764678caa734b
#
_entry.id   6639fc3f9f3685de8d3764678caa734b
#
_cell.length_a   1.000
_cell.length_b   1.000
_cell.length_c   1.000
_cell.angle_alpha   90.00
_cell.angle_beta   90.00
_cell.angle_gamma   90.00
#
_symmetry.space_group_name_H-M   'P 1'
#
loop_
_entity.id
_entity.type
_entity.pdbx_description
1 polymer ?
#
loop_
_entity_poly.entity_id
_entity_poly.type
_entity_poly.pdbx_seq_one_letter_code
_entity_poly.pdbx_strand_id
1 'polypeptide(L)'
;MNLRASVVFAMLLLLPALSAKLCAQDLLLISEFMAINDNGLDDEDRDEADWIEIHNAGPRAVDLDGWFLTDKADNLTKWRFPAVTLEPDGYLVVFASEKDRKDPTRPLHTNFKLNGAGEYLALVRPDGTTVVSEFFPVYPIQAPDISYGLRGALIEETLLAPGAPAKALVPRDDTLEPGPMPDAQRPWTLGDWGDADWMTGTTGVGYDYADLIGLDVSTMRGTNQTVYIRIPFEVGDPSALKALRLRMRYEDGMIAYINGQEVARDNAPAPTTETWNSAAPQNRADSTAVNPADFSIPKFDFLHVGTNMLAIQGLNNGLNSSDLLILPELVATVATEGTQSWRYFPAPTPGQPNNGGVEILGPIITDAEHHPEVPTEDDDLWITARIEPTFHGVRLVQLHYRVMFGNTVIVPFRDDGASGDGESGDGVYGARIPADKLHPGEMVRWYLTAADNQRRTSRWPAYVDPDNSPQYAGTVTEDPSLTNPLPVLHWFIANPGAANSDAGTRCALFYDGQFYDNVMINIHGQSSRGFPKKSYDVDFHPGHNFKWAPGQPRADDINLLTTYPDKAQMRNILAYETYRDADCPYHWVLPVRVQQNGAFWGTAHIVENGDEDWLIRMGLNADGALYKMYNSFTSPSHATSGAEKKTRKYEANTDLRDLYDGVNLAGEARRHYLYDHLDVAQVVNFLAARVITGDTDCCHKNYYFYRDTSRSNEWQMWPWDVDLSFGRRWIRSLTYWDQNLIPDTSLFTGRNNSVPDAVFDTPEMRQMYLRRVRTLMDELLKPPGTPVEDLHYEPRMDELAALIAPDAALDAAKWNSHAWGNGSTSPCCPQSLLEAVDEMEYFYLP
;
A
#
# COMPACT_ATOMS: atom_id res chain seq x y z
N MET A 1 85.93 -36.84 -13.99
CA MET A 1 87.11 -36.46 -13.21
C MET A 1 86.72 -35.23 -12.37
N ASN A 2 86.83 -35.38 -10.99
CA ASN A 2 86.72 -34.36 -9.90
C ASN A 2 85.34 -33.74 -9.65
N LEU A 3 84.65 -34.30 -8.77
CA LEU A 3 84.32 -34.03 -7.32
C LEU A 3 84.78 -32.68 -6.80
N ARG A 4 83.86 -31.87 -6.24
CA ARG A 4 84.04 -31.18 -4.97
C ARG A 4 82.70 -30.83 -4.34
N ALA A 5 82.64 -31.05 -3.04
CA ALA A 5 81.56 -30.90 -2.12
C ALA A 5 81.15 -29.45 -1.84
N SER A 6 79.91 -29.21 -1.59
CA SER A 6 79.33 -27.92 -1.16
C SER A 6 78.91 -28.00 0.30
N VAL A 7 79.44 -27.08 1.08
CA VAL A 7 79.04 -26.80 2.45
C VAL A 7 77.80 -25.96 2.47
N VAL A 8 76.78 -26.44 3.16
CA VAL A 8 75.51 -25.69 3.42
C VAL A 8 75.72 -24.79 4.64
N PHE A 9 75.70 -23.48 4.45
CA PHE A 9 75.60 -22.49 5.54
C PHE A 9 74.12 -22.10 5.68
N ALA A 10 73.49 -22.49 6.75
CA ALA A 10 72.15 -22.09 7.11
C ALA A 10 72.22 -20.66 7.72
N MET A 11 71.72 -19.67 6.97
CA MET A 11 71.56 -18.31 7.46
C MET A 11 70.09 -18.13 7.83
N LEU A 12 69.76 -18.14 9.12
CA LEU A 12 68.48 -17.75 9.67
C LEU A 12 68.27 -16.25 9.44
N LEU A 13 67.45 -15.86 8.47
CA LEU A 13 66.94 -14.52 8.33
C LEU A 13 65.61 -14.42 9.09
N LEU A 14 65.64 -13.71 10.24
CA LEU A 14 64.43 -13.19 10.87
C LEU A 14 63.79 -12.20 9.90
N LEU A 15 62.74 -12.62 9.25
CA LEU A 15 61.78 -11.70 8.63
C LEU A 15 60.80 -11.18 9.69
N PRO A 16 60.65 -9.87 9.86
CA PRO A 16 59.56 -9.34 10.67
C PRO A 16 58.26 -9.71 9.97
N ALA A 17 57.37 -10.38 10.71
CA ALA A 17 55.99 -10.59 10.28
C ALA A 17 55.32 -9.22 10.09
N LEU A 18 55.28 -8.72 8.88
CA LEU A 18 54.34 -7.70 8.46
C LEU A 18 52.99 -8.36 8.43
N SER A 19 52.24 -8.22 9.53
CA SER A 19 50.80 -8.44 9.52
C SER A 19 50.22 -7.39 8.56
N ALA A 20 50.12 -7.73 7.30
CA ALA A 20 49.22 -7.03 6.41
C ALA A 20 47.83 -7.25 7.01
N LYS A 21 47.29 -6.24 7.70
CA LYS A 21 45.84 -6.13 7.86
C LYS A 21 45.27 -6.18 6.45
N LEU A 22 44.70 -7.33 6.05
CA LEU A 22 43.72 -7.31 4.97
C LEU A 22 42.63 -6.34 5.45
N CYS A 23 42.66 -5.12 4.94
CA CYS A 23 41.47 -4.26 5.00
C CYS A 23 40.37 -5.02 4.28
N ALA A 24 39.33 -5.42 4.98
CA ALA A 24 38.14 -5.90 4.36
C ALA A 24 37.71 -4.82 3.37
N GLN A 25 37.67 -5.15 2.10
CA GLN A 25 37.40 -4.26 1.00
C GLN A 25 35.90 -3.94 1.06
N ASP A 26 35.50 -2.67 0.95
CA ASP A 26 34.08 -2.28 0.83
C ASP A 26 33.50 -2.97 -0.42
N LEU A 27 32.45 -3.74 -0.25
CA LEU A 27 31.79 -4.50 -1.31
C LEU A 27 30.52 -3.78 -1.75
N LEU A 28 30.67 -2.58 -2.28
CA LEU A 28 29.56 -1.87 -2.93
C LEU A 28 29.42 -2.29 -4.38
N LEU A 29 28.18 -2.45 -4.83
CA LEU A 29 27.88 -2.78 -6.23
C LEU A 29 26.56 -2.12 -6.67
N ILE A 30 26.44 -1.91 -7.97
CA ILE A 30 25.13 -1.62 -8.58
C ILE A 30 24.40 -2.95 -8.63
N SER A 31 23.33 -3.08 -7.84
CA SER A 31 22.57 -4.34 -7.70
C SER A 31 21.45 -4.45 -8.72
N GLU A 32 20.81 -3.34 -9.05
CA GLU A 32 19.70 -3.27 -9.98
C GLU A 32 19.62 -1.86 -10.58
N PHE A 33 19.05 -1.72 -11.77
CA PHE A 33 18.68 -0.42 -12.33
C PHE A 33 17.53 -0.57 -13.34
N MET A 34 16.79 0.51 -13.56
CA MET A 34 15.74 0.63 -14.57
C MET A 34 16.01 1.87 -15.41
N ALA A 35 16.17 1.68 -16.73
CA ALA A 35 16.51 2.74 -17.67
C ALA A 35 15.33 3.19 -18.56
N ILE A 36 14.14 2.66 -18.34
CA ILE A 36 12.88 3.10 -18.92
C ILE A 36 11.82 2.80 -17.85
N ASN A 37 11.48 3.82 -17.06
CA ASN A 37 10.49 3.71 -16.01
C ASN A 37 9.25 4.50 -16.43
N ASP A 38 8.25 3.83 -16.96
CA ASP A 38 7.02 4.44 -17.50
C ASP A 38 5.81 4.27 -16.57
N ASN A 39 5.82 3.21 -15.70
CA ASN A 39 4.73 2.89 -14.78
C ASN A 39 5.26 2.15 -13.51
N GLY A 40 6.46 2.45 -13.08
CA GLY A 40 7.12 1.77 -11.97
C GLY A 40 7.20 2.63 -10.70
N LEU A 41 8.41 2.71 -10.14
CA LEU A 41 8.67 3.47 -8.92
C LEU A 41 8.65 4.98 -9.19
N ASP A 42 7.75 5.70 -8.54
CA ASP A 42 7.71 7.16 -8.53
C ASP A 42 8.78 7.76 -7.61
N ASP A 43 9.32 8.92 -8.00
CA ASP A 43 10.10 9.75 -7.10
C ASP A 43 9.18 10.62 -6.20
N GLU A 44 9.78 11.46 -5.34
CA GLU A 44 9.01 12.32 -4.44
C GLU A 44 8.19 13.42 -5.13
N ASP A 45 8.46 13.70 -6.41
CA ASP A 45 7.67 14.61 -7.25
C ASP A 45 6.59 13.85 -8.04
N ARG A 46 6.54 12.52 -7.92
CA ARG A 46 5.70 11.59 -8.70
C ARG A 46 6.03 11.55 -10.18
N ASP A 47 7.28 11.79 -10.48
CA ASP A 47 7.82 11.53 -11.80
C ASP A 47 8.33 10.08 -11.86
N GLU A 48 7.96 9.36 -12.90
CA GLU A 48 8.47 8.03 -13.23
C GLU A 48 9.89 8.15 -13.77
N ALA A 49 10.83 8.42 -12.87
CA ALA A 49 12.23 8.62 -13.22
C ALA A 49 12.99 7.28 -13.24
N ASP A 50 13.93 7.13 -14.18
CA ASP A 50 14.89 6.02 -14.15
C ASP A 50 15.57 5.94 -12.79
N TRP A 51 16.03 4.76 -12.39
CA TRP A 51 16.67 4.60 -11.10
C TRP A 51 17.82 3.59 -11.11
N ILE A 52 18.74 3.75 -10.15
CA ILE A 52 19.92 2.92 -9.92
C ILE A 52 19.92 2.51 -8.46
N GLU A 53 20.07 1.22 -8.19
CA GLU A 53 20.18 0.70 -6.84
C GLU A 53 21.64 0.35 -6.51
N ILE A 54 22.10 0.80 -5.35
CA ILE A 54 23.40 0.46 -4.78
C ILE A 54 23.19 -0.47 -3.59
N HIS A 55 23.86 -1.61 -3.58
CA HIS A 55 23.85 -2.59 -2.50
C HIS A 55 25.22 -2.63 -1.79
N ASN A 56 25.19 -2.59 -0.47
CA ASN A 56 26.38 -2.86 0.35
C ASN A 56 26.42 -4.35 0.71
N ALA A 57 27.03 -5.17 -0.14
CA ALA A 57 27.23 -6.59 0.11
C ALA A 57 28.34 -6.88 1.14
N GLY A 58 28.95 -5.84 1.72
CA GLY A 58 30.03 -5.97 2.70
C GLY A 58 29.54 -6.04 4.14
N PRO A 59 30.39 -6.54 5.06
CA PRO A 59 30.03 -6.73 6.47
C PRO A 59 30.10 -5.46 7.32
N ARG A 60 30.30 -4.29 6.74
CA ARG A 60 30.46 -3.01 7.44
C ARG A 60 29.65 -1.93 6.76
N ALA A 61 29.18 -0.97 7.57
CA ALA A 61 28.62 0.27 7.06
C ALA A 61 29.64 1.05 6.22
N VAL A 62 29.22 1.63 5.11
CA VAL A 62 30.04 2.43 4.20
C VAL A 62 29.47 3.83 4.11
N ASP A 63 30.31 4.84 4.35
CA ASP A 63 29.97 6.23 4.07
C ASP A 63 30.19 6.52 2.58
N LEU A 64 29.14 6.94 1.90
CA LEU A 64 29.14 7.26 0.47
C LEU A 64 29.64 8.67 0.17
N ASP A 65 29.99 9.51 1.18
CA ASP A 65 30.54 10.84 0.88
C ASP A 65 31.75 10.77 -0.05
N GLY A 66 31.62 11.45 -1.17
CA GLY A 66 32.67 11.54 -2.18
C GLY A 66 32.74 10.37 -3.17
N TRP A 67 31.91 9.33 -3.05
CA TRP A 67 31.73 8.36 -4.12
C TRP A 67 31.05 8.99 -5.33
N PHE A 68 31.12 8.34 -6.49
CA PHE A 68 30.54 8.87 -7.71
C PHE A 68 29.70 7.81 -8.45
N LEU A 69 28.62 8.27 -9.10
CA LEU A 69 27.92 7.57 -10.17
C LEU A 69 28.18 8.26 -11.50
N THR A 70 28.27 7.47 -12.56
CA THR A 70 28.49 8.01 -13.91
C THR A 70 27.91 7.10 -14.99
N ASP A 71 27.34 7.72 -16.02
CA ASP A 71 26.92 7.13 -17.30
C ASP A 71 27.97 7.32 -18.41
N LYS A 72 29.19 7.81 -18.07
CA LYS A 72 30.24 8.16 -19.04
C LYS A 72 31.58 7.56 -18.63
N ALA A 73 32.15 6.70 -19.46
CA ALA A 73 33.46 6.09 -19.25
C ALA A 73 34.63 7.11 -19.28
N ASP A 74 34.43 8.25 -19.93
CA ASP A 74 35.43 9.35 -20.00
C ASP A 74 35.26 10.42 -18.93
N ASN A 75 34.25 10.29 -18.06
CA ASN A 75 34.00 11.21 -16.92
C ASN A 75 33.54 10.44 -15.67
N LEU A 76 34.48 9.78 -15.00
CA LEU A 76 34.22 8.91 -13.84
C LEU A 76 33.72 9.67 -12.58
N THR A 77 33.77 11.01 -12.57
CA THR A 77 33.35 11.85 -11.45
C THR A 77 32.07 12.67 -11.73
N LYS A 78 31.23 12.19 -12.66
CA LYS A 78 30.09 12.96 -13.19
C LYS A 78 29.09 13.39 -12.12
N TRP A 79 28.71 12.49 -11.21
CA TRP A 79 27.79 12.80 -10.11
C TRP A 79 28.37 12.29 -8.78
N ARG A 80 28.49 13.17 -7.79
CA ARG A 80 29.06 12.86 -6.48
C ARG A 80 27.96 12.64 -5.45
N PHE A 81 28.04 11.54 -4.69
CA PHE A 81 27.19 11.27 -3.54
C PHE A 81 27.40 12.30 -2.42
N PRO A 82 26.32 12.69 -1.72
CA PRO A 82 26.41 13.36 -0.42
C PRO A 82 26.79 12.36 0.69
N ALA A 83 26.95 12.87 1.93
CA ALA A 83 27.23 12.05 3.10
C ALA A 83 25.99 11.20 3.46
N VAL A 84 25.95 9.96 2.98
CA VAL A 84 24.95 8.94 3.29
C VAL A 84 25.66 7.68 3.72
N THR A 85 25.24 7.10 4.84
CA THR A 85 25.79 5.82 5.32
C THR A 85 24.90 4.67 4.85
N LEU A 86 25.49 3.71 4.16
CA LEU A 86 24.82 2.49 3.73
C LEU A 86 25.24 1.32 4.64
N GLU A 87 24.30 0.84 5.43
CA GLU A 87 24.52 -0.25 6.40
C GLU A 87 24.87 -1.57 5.71
N PRO A 88 25.47 -2.54 6.41
CA PRO A 88 25.69 -3.88 5.87
C PRO A 88 24.37 -4.48 5.32
N ASP A 89 24.45 -5.09 4.14
CA ASP A 89 23.30 -5.68 3.41
C ASP A 89 22.18 -4.67 3.07
N GLY A 90 22.46 -3.37 3.21
CA GLY A 90 21.54 -2.27 2.90
C GLY A 90 21.50 -1.93 1.41
N TYR A 91 20.36 -1.39 0.99
CA TYR A 91 20.08 -0.96 -0.38
C TYR A 91 19.80 0.54 -0.40
N LEU A 92 20.26 1.23 -1.44
CA LEU A 92 19.99 2.64 -1.67
C LEU A 92 19.57 2.85 -3.11
N VAL A 93 18.34 3.30 -3.32
CA VAL A 93 17.83 3.72 -4.64
C VAL A 93 18.23 5.18 -4.88
N VAL A 94 18.75 5.47 -6.07
CA VAL A 94 19.10 6.81 -6.56
C VAL A 94 18.38 7.03 -7.89
N PHE A 95 17.54 8.03 -7.99
CA PHE A 95 16.84 8.35 -9.23
C PHE A 95 17.76 8.96 -10.27
N ALA A 96 17.78 8.44 -11.48
CA ALA A 96 18.54 8.96 -12.60
C ALA A 96 17.67 9.92 -13.42
N SER A 97 17.41 11.13 -12.89
CA SER A 97 16.34 12.03 -13.33
C SER A 97 16.82 13.39 -13.88
N GLU A 98 18.14 13.69 -13.84
CA GLU A 98 18.74 15.01 -14.14
C GLU A 98 18.41 16.11 -13.10
N LYS A 99 17.64 15.82 -12.03
CA LYS A 99 17.26 16.81 -10.99
C LYS A 99 18.43 17.24 -10.10
N ASP A 100 19.53 16.48 -10.07
CA ASP A 100 20.79 16.75 -9.29
C ASP A 100 20.53 17.07 -7.80
N ARG A 101 19.64 16.31 -7.14
CA ARG A 101 19.31 16.48 -5.73
C ARG A 101 20.25 15.65 -4.85
N LYS A 102 20.83 16.28 -3.83
CA LYS A 102 21.87 15.70 -2.96
C LYS A 102 21.58 15.88 -1.47
N ASP A 103 20.33 16.11 -1.10
CA ASP A 103 19.92 16.15 0.30
C ASP A 103 19.88 14.73 0.87
N PRO A 104 20.76 14.35 1.84
CA PRO A 104 20.82 12.98 2.34
C PRO A 104 19.60 12.57 3.17
N THR A 105 18.68 13.48 3.46
CA THR A 105 17.42 13.20 4.17
C THR A 105 16.24 12.94 3.24
N ARG A 106 16.46 13.00 1.92
CA ARG A 106 15.47 12.82 0.86
C ARG A 106 15.96 11.85 -0.21
N PRO A 107 15.10 11.38 -1.12
CA PRO A 107 15.55 10.64 -2.29
C PRO A 107 16.63 11.38 -3.05
N LEU A 108 17.66 10.64 -3.47
CA LEU A 108 18.79 11.20 -4.20
C LEU A 108 18.53 11.15 -5.70
N HIS A 109 18.96 12.21 -6.42
CA HIS A 109 18.80 12.30 -7.87
C HIS A 109 20.11 12.64 -8.54
N THR A 110 20.46 11.89 -9.60
CA THR A 110 21.65 12.18 -10.40
C THR A 110 21.43 13.39 -11.31
N ASN A 111 22.54 13.87 -11.91
CA ASN A 111 22.53 14.90 -12.96
C ASN A 111 22.50 14.29 -14.39
N PHE A 112 22.00 13.06 -14.51
CA PHE A 112 21.86 12.34 -15.79
C PHE A 112 20.66 11.39 -15.72
N LYS A 113 20.17 10.95 -16.87
CA LYS A 113 19.20 9.86 -17.09
C LYS A 113 19.93 8.66 -17.67
N LEU A 114 19.24 7.50 -17.66
CA LEU A 114 19.73 6.30 -18.29
C LEU A 114 19.16 6.17 -19.71
N ASN A 115 19.86 5.45 -20.59
CA ASN A 115 19.46 5.24 -21.97
C ASN A 115 18.96 3.80 -22.18
N GLY A 116 17.70 3.62 -22.53
CA GLY A 116 17.11 2.30 -22.79
C GLY A 116 17.82 1.46 -23.86
N ALA A 117 18.51 2.07 -24.82
CA ALA A 117 19.29 1.36 -25.83
C ALA A 117 20.63 0.80 -25.30
N GLY A 118 21.00 1.14 -24.08
CA GLY A 118 22.26 0.77 -23.44
C GLY A 118 23.32 1.85 -23.49
N GLU A 119 24.01 2.04 -22.38
CA GLU A 119 25.16 2.93 -22.25
C GLU A 119 26.09 2.46 -21.13
N TYR A 120 27.20 3.15 -20.92
CA TYR A 120 28.09 2.90 -19.78
C TYR A 120 27.39 3.28 -18.46
N LEU A 121 27.63 2.51 -17.39
CA LEU A 121 27.16 2.85 -16.04
C LEU A 121 28.17 2.35 -15.03
N ALA A 122 28.62 3.20 -14.08
CA ALA A 122 29.59 2.79 -13.08
C ALA A 122 29.43 3.48 -11.74
N LEU A 123 29.85 2.75 -10.67
CA LEU A 123 30.07 3.22 -9.32
C LEU A 123 31.58 3.36 -9.07
N VAL A 124 32.03 4.54 -8.63
CA VAL A 124 33.45 4.91 -8.54
C VAL A 124 33.79 5.39 -7.13
N ARG A 125 34.98 5.01 -6.63
CA ARG A 125 35.49 5.41 -5.31
C ARG A 125 35.76 6.92 -5.20
N PRO A 126 35.89 7.44 -3.98
CA PRO A 126 36.22 8.85 -3.73
C PRO A 126 37.56 9.34 -4.35
N ASP A 127 38.44 8.43 -4.77
CA ASP A 127 39.64 8.78 -5.50
C ASP A 127 39.41 9.26 -6.95
N GLY A 128 38.15 9.09 -7.43
CA GLY A 128 37.69 9.49 -8.77
C GLY A 128 38.24 8.65 -9.91
N THR A 129 38.93 7.53 -9.61
CA THR A 129 39.60 6.68 -10.62
C THR A 129 39.33 5.19 -10.46
N THR A 130 39.05 4.72 -9.24
CA THR A 130 38.83 3.30 -8.94
C THR A 130 37.36 2.95 -9.15
N VAL A 131 37.05 2.25 -10.23
CA VAL A 131 35.74 1.69 -10.51
C VAL A 131 35.54 0.42 -9.69
N VAL A 132 34.41 0.30 -8.97
CA VAL A 132 34.08 -0.86 -8.13
C VAL A 132 32.97 -1.73 -8.72
N SER A 133 32.07 -1.13 -9.51
CA SER A 133 31.00 -1.81 -10.22
C SER A 133 30.76 -1.08 -11.52
N GLU A 134 30.72 -1.81 -12.67
CA GLU A 134 30.50 -1.18 -13.97
C GLU A 134 29.82 -2.11 -14.97
N PHE A 135 29.13 -1.49 -15.93
CA PHE A 135 28.68 -2.09 -17.16
C PHE A 135 29.51 -1.53 -18.33
N PHE A 136 30.45 -2.31 -18.83
CA PHE A 136 31.37 -1.91 -19.88
C PHE A 136 31.31 -2.89 -21.08
N PRO A 137 31.32 -2.44 -22.34
CA PRO A 137 31.29 -1.02 -22.74
C PRO A 137 29.93 -0.34 -22.51
N VAL A 138 28.83 -1.11 -22.48
CA VAL A 138 27.46 -0.67 -22.25
C VAL A 138 26.66 -1.77 -21.58
N TYR A 139 25.64 -1.43 -20.80
CA TYR A 139 24.65 -2.41 -20.35
C TYR A 139 23.74 -2.86 -21.52
N PRO A 140 23.09 -4.03 -21.45
CA PRO A 140 22.25 -4.52 -22.55
C PRO A 140 20.99 -3.68 -22.72
N ILE A 141 20.33 -3.82 -23.89
CA ILE A 141 19.05 -3.16 -24.20
C ILE A 141 18.04 -3.36 -23.08
N GLN A 142 17.35 -2.31 -22.71
CA GLN A 142 16.31 -2.31 -21.68
C GLN A 142 14.92 -2.30 -22.33
N ALA A 143 13.91 -2.65 -21.55
CA ALA A 143 12.51 -2.57 -21.94
C ALA A 143 11.73 -1.76 -20.87
N PRO A 144 10.61 -1.12 -21.24
CA PRO A 144 9.79 -0.38 -20.29
C PRO A 144 9.39 -1.22 -19.08
N ASP A 145 9.53 -0.66 -17.89
CA ASP A 145 9.14 -1.23 -16.59
C ASP A 145 9.81 -2.56 -16.24
N ILE A 146 10.91 -2.89 -16.93
CA ILE A 146 11.74 -4.07 -16.66
C ILE A 146 13.13 -3.62 -16.22
N SER A 147 13.49 -3.92 -14.98
CA SER A 147 14.82 -3.62 -14.47
C SER A 147 15.86 -4.66 -14.90
N TYR A 148 17.13 -4.29 -14.80
CA TYR A 148 18.25 -5.20 -15.03
C TYR A 148 19.17 -5.18 -13.81
N GLY A 149 19.40 -6.36 -13.25
CA GLY A 149 20.10 -6.43 -11.97
C GLY A 149 20.82 -7.76 -11.75
N LEU A 150 21.52 -7.81 -10.64
CA LEU A 150 22.28 -8.95 -10.20
C LEU A 150 21.39 -9.87 -9.36
N ARG A 151 21.01 -11.04 -9.93
CA ARG A 151 20.31 -12.05 -9.16
C ARG A 151 21.23 -12.60 -8.06
N GLY A 152 20.85 -12.42 -6.79
CA GLY A 152 21.34 -13.21 -5.68
C GLY A 152 20.70 -14.61 -5.75
N ALA A 153 21.49 -15.69 -5.78
CA ALA A 153 20.92 -17.02 -5.66
C ALA A 153 20.58 -17.24 -4.18
N LEU A 154 19.30 -17.08 -3.82
CA LEU A 154 18.78 -17.58 -2.56
C LEU A 154 18.42 -19.05 -2.76
N ILE A 155 18.96 -19.92 -1.93
CA ILE A 155 18.59 -21.34 -1.90
C ILE A 155 17.98 -21.67 -0.53
N GLU A 156 17.03 -22.59 -0.51
CA GLU A 156 16.58 -23.18 0.74
C GLU A 156 17.58 -24.25 1.17
N GLU A 157 18.09 -24.15 2.39
CA GLU A 157 18.92 -25.13 3.06
C GLU A 157 18.17 -25.70 4.27
N THR A 158 18.05 -27.02 4.33
CA THR A 158 17.43 -27.67 5.50
C THR A 158 18.48 -27.83 6.60
N LEU A 159 18.41 -26.97 7.62
CA LEU A 159 19.28 -27.04 8.79
C LEU A 159 18.94 -28.20 9.72
N LEU A 160 17.65 -28.58 9.78
CA LEU A 160 17.15 -29.71 10.55
C LEU A 160 16.09 -30.45 9.73
N ALA A 161 16.40 -31.69 9.36
CA ALA A 161 15.47 -32.56 8.63
C ALA A 161 14.69 -33.49 9.59
N PRO A 162 13.50 -33.97 9.19
CA PRO A 162 12.83 -35.08 9.85
C PRO A 162 13.74 -36.30 10.02
N GLY A 163 13.71 -36.94 11.17
CA GLY A 163 14.58 -38.06 11.49
C GLY A 163 15.93 -37.67 12.12
N ALA A 164 16.17 -36.40 12.40
CA ALA A 164 17.36 -35.92 13.11
C ALA A 164 17.41 -36.46 14.54
N PRO A 165 18.61 -36.65 15.14
CA PRO A 165 18.76 -37.08 16.53
C PRO A 165 18.03 -36.15 17.49
N ALA A 166 17.26 -36.72 18.40
CA ALA A 166 16.48 -35.97 19.38
C ALA A 166 16.56 -36.63 20.76
N LYS A 167 16.41 -35.82 21.77
CA LYS A 167 16.22 -36.27 23.17
C LYS A 167 14.92 -35.75 23.72
N ALA A 168 14.26 -36.51 24.56
CA ALA A 168 13.01 -36.12 25.21
C ALA A 168 12.96 -36.45 26.68
N LEU A 169 12.25 -35.64 27.45
CA LEU A 169 11.96 -35.85 28.89
C LEU A 169 10.49 -35.61 29.15
N VAL A 170 9.80 -36.59 29.76
CA VAL A 170 8.48 -36.37 30.34
C VAL A 170 8.71 -35.92 31.80
N PRO A 171 8.50 -34.65 32.14
CA PRO A 171 8.78 -34.14 33.48
C PRO A 171 7.82 -34.76 34.51
N ARG A 172 8.32 -35.03 35.73
CA ARG A 172 7.52 -35.61 36.83
C ARG A 172 7.26 -34.62 37.96
N ASP A 173 8.01 -33.55 37.96
CA ASP A 173 7.93 -32.46 38.93
C ASP A 173 8.42 -31.13 38.32
N ASP A 174 8.42 -30.08 39.10
CA ASP A 174 8.81 -28.73 38.70
C ASP A 174 10.32 -28.44 38.78
N THR A 175 11.17 -29.45 38.85
CA THR A 175 12.63 -29.28 39.05
C THR A 175 13.29 -28.44 37.95
N LEU A 176 12.83 -28.59 36.70
CA LEU A 176 13.36 -27.81 35.56
C LEU A 176 12.66 -26.47 35.39
N GLU A 177 11.41 -26.34 35.83
CA GLU A 177 10.60 -25.12 35.78
C GLU A 177 9.81 -24.97 37.07
N PRO A 178 10.41 -24.39 38.15
CA PRO A 178 9.78 -24.26 39.46
C PRO A 178 8.62 -23.24 39.52
N GLY A 179 8.17 -22.78 38.39
CA GLY A 179 7.05 -21.86 38.21
C GLY A 179 7.10 -21.15 36.88
N PRO A 180 6.20 -20.23 36.57
CA PRO A 180 6.27 -19.42 35.38
C PRO A 180 7.59 -18.66 35.30
N MET A 181 8.34 -18.80 34.19
CA MET A 181 9.68 -18.25 34.01
C MET A 181 9.78 -17.46 32.71
N PRO A 182 10.55 -16.35 32.70
CA PRO A 182 10.96 -15.70 31.44
C PRO A 182 11.82 -16.67 30.60
N ASP A 183 11.76 -16.57 29.28
CA ASP A 183 12.44 -17.46 28.34
C ASP A 183 13.95 -17.59 28.61
N ALA A 184 14.64 -16.49 28.84
CA ALA A 184 16.07 -16.47 29.15
C ALA A 184 16.47 -17.19 30.48
N GLN A 185 15.51 -17.65 31.27
CA GLN A 185 15.72 -18.35 32.52
C GLN A 185 15.39 -19.85 32.46
N ARG A 186 15.11 -20.40 31.24
CA ARG A 186 14.83 -21.84 31.04
C ARG A 186 16.10 -22.58 30.63
N PRO A 187 16.88 -23.12 31.60
CA PRO A 187 18.21 -23.67 31.32
C PRO A 187 18.17 -24.83 30.32
N TRP A 188 17.10 -25.63 30.32
CA TRP A 188 16.96 -26.81 29.47
C TRP A 188 16.82 -26.42 27.97
N THR A 189 16.57 -25.16 27.65
CA THR A 189 16.47 -24.66 26.28
C THR A 189 17.84 -24.22 25.71
N LEU A 190 18.88 -24.16 26.55
CA LEU A 190 20.24 -23.75 26.17
C LEU A 190 21.09 -24.95 25.67
N GLY A 191 22.04 -24.67 24.76
CA GLY A 191 22.90 -25.68 24.16
C GLY A 191 23.80 -26.43 25.14
N ASP A 192 24.30 -25.79 26.17
CA ASP A 192 25.23 -26.31 27.17
C ASP A 192 24.56 -27.07 28.32
N TRP A 193 23.24 -27.17 28.31
CA TRP A 193 22.48 -27.91 29.35
C TRP A 193 22.72 -29.40 29.25
N GLY A 194 22.93 -30.07 30.41
CA GLY A 194 23.17 -31.52 30.50
C GLY A 194 21.88 -32.34 30.37
N ASP A 195 21.76 -33.13 29.31
CA ASP A 195 20.60 -33.96 28.97
C ASP A 195 20.97 -35.46 28.81
N ALA A 196 22.01 -35.90 29.52
CA ALA A 196 22.53 -37.28 29.41
C ALA A 196 21.51 -38.35 29.81
N ASP A 197 20.63 -38.03 30.74
CA ASP A 197 19.62 -38.95 31.31
C ASP A 197 18.28 -38.89 30.55
N TRP A 198 18.17 -38.09 29.48
CA TRP A 198 16.96 -37.99 28.69
C TRP A 198 16.82 -39.20 27.76
N MET A 199 15.57 -39.53 27.40
CA MET A 199 15.29 -40.56 26.37
C MET A 199 15.92 -40.12 25.04
N THR A 200 16.47 -41.06 24.30
CA THR A 200 17.19 -40.76 23.04
C THR A 200 16.53 -41.48 21.88
N GLY A 201 16.37 -40.79 20.77
CA GLY A 201 15.77 -41.27 19.54
C GLY A 201 15.97 -40.26 18.39
N THR A 202 14.98 -40.15 17.53
CA THR A 202 14.97 -39.19 16.44
C THR A 202 13.72 -38.32 16.48
N THR A 203 13.68 -37.23 15.71
CA THR A 203 12.50 -36.38 15.57
C THR A 203 11.28 -37.15 15.08
N GLY A 204 10.08 -36.62 15.37
CA GLY A 204 8.85 -37.39 15.46
C GLY A 204 8.70 -37.91 16.91
N VAL A 205 8.77 -36.97 17.87
CA VAL A 205 8.59 -37.32 19.31
C VAL A 205 7.10 -37.35 19.58
N GLY A 206 6.62 -38.47 20.06
CA GLY A 206 5.19 -38.63 20.30
C GLY A 206 4.77 -40.10 20.47
N TYR A 207 3.51 -40.38 20.20
CA TYR A 207 2.93 -41.73 20.13
C TYR A 207 1.61 -41.70 19.32
N ASP A 208 1.22 -42.87 18.84
CA ASP A 208 -0.02 -43.16 18.05
C ASP A 208 -0.04 -42.56 16.64
N TYR A 209 1.11 -42.15 16.11
CA TYR A 209 1.36 -41.74 14.71
C TYR A 209 2.44 -42.67 14.08
N ALA A 210 2.11 -43.95 13.92
CA ALA A 210 3.07 -45.07 13.72
C ALA A 210 4.21 -44.80 12.71
N ASP A 211 3.93 -44.19 11.57
CA ASP A 211 4.95 -43.93 10.54
C ASP A 211 5.77 -42.65 10.72
N LEU A 212 5.38 -41.81 11.71
CA LEU A 212 6.00 -40.51 11.98
C LEU A 212 6.75 -40.46 13.31
N ILE A 213 6.67 -41.53 14.15
CA ILE A 213 7.29 -41.56 15.46
C ILE A 213 8.70 -42.14 15.39
N GLY A 214 9.69 -41.31 15.72
CA GLY A 214 11.10 -41.69 15.88
C GLY A 214 11.55 -41.80 17.33
N LEU A 215 10.76 -41.23 18.28
CA LEU A 215 11.00 -41.38 19.73
C LEU A 215 9.65 -41.49 20.45
N ASP A 216 9.34 -42.67 20.93
CA ASP A 216 8.10 -42.96 21.67
C ASP A 216 8.15 -42.39 23.08
N VAL A 217 7.20 -41.53 23.41
CA VAL A 217 7.00 -40.93 24.76
C VAL A 217 5.65 -41.31 25.35
N SER A 218 5.04 -42.41 24.94
CA SER A 218 3.73 -42.91 25.40
C SER A 218 3.63 -43.02 26.91
N THR A 219 4.74 -43.09 27.61
CA THR A 219 4.85 -43.08 29.08
C THR A 219 4.33 -41.79 29.74
N MET A 220 4.11 -40.72 28.93
CA MET A 220 3.51 -39.49 29.42
C MET A 220 2.01 -39.63 29.65
N ARG A 221 1.31 -40.56 28.99
CA ARG A 221 -0.10 -40.81 29.15
C ARG A 221 -0.45 -41.14 30.61
N GLY A 222 -1.35 -40.38 31.20
CA GLY A 222 -1.71 -40.51 32.61
C GLY A 222 -0.65 -39.99 33.59
N THR A 223 0.45 -39.44 33.09
CA THR A 223 1.57 -38.92 33.91
C THR A 223 1.70 -37.42 33.78
N ASN A 224 1.81 -36.88 32.58
CA ASN A 224 1.95 -35.45 32.31
C ASN A 224 1.36 -35.11 30.93
N GLN A 225 0.99 -33.84 30.74
CA GLN A 225 0.52 -33.28 29.49
C GLN A 225 1.65 -32.64 28.69
N THR A 226 2.81 -32.46 29.28
CA THR A 226 4.01 -31.80 28.74
C THR A 226 5.12 -32.83 28.50
N VAL A 227 5.83 -32.64 27.35
CA VAL A 227 7.13 -33.26 27.07
C VAL A 227 8.12 -32.21 26.67
N TYR A 228 9.34 -32.28 27.19
CA TYR A 228 10.48 -31.45 26.75
C TYR A 228 11.30 -32.21 25.72
N ILE A 229 11.69 -31.52 24.63
CA ILE A 229 12.43 -32.10 23.53
C ILE A 229 13.65 -31.21 23.23
N ARG A 230 14.79 -31.81 22.92
CA ARG A 230 16.04 -31.12 22.53
C ARG A 230 16.61 -31.75 21.28
N ILE A 231 16.93 -30.90 20.29
CA ILE A 231 17.40 -31.35 18.99
C ILE A 231 18.55 -30.44 18.59
N PRO A 232 19.81 -30.93 18.57
CA PRO A 232 20.95 -30.17 18.09
C PRO A 232 20.89 -30.06 16.54
N PHE A 233 21.31 -28.92 16.03
CA PHE A 233 21.47 -28.69 14.59
C PHE A 233 22.70 -27.82 14.33
N GLU A 234 23.26 -27.89 13.11
CA GLU A 234 24.47 -27.18 12.74
C GLU A 234 24.15 -25.97 11.88
N VAL A 235 24.87 -24.87 12.12
CA VAL A 235 24.84 -23.67 11.26
C VAL A 235 26.28 -23.35 10.85
N GLY A 236 26.49 -23.31 9.52
CA GLY A 236 27.81 -23.05 8.97
C GLY A 236 28.22 -21.58 9.09
N ASP A 237 27.37 -20.70 8.56
CA ASP A 237 27.55 -19.25 8.63
C ASP A 237 26.19 -18.54 8.87
N PRO A 238 25.93 -18.07 10.08
CA PRO A 238 24.71 -17.33 10.39
C PRO A 238 24.54 -16.05 9.57
N SER A 239 25.61 -15.41 9.09
CA SER A 239 25.55 -14.17 8.33
C SER A 239 25.04 -14.38 6.89
N ALA A 240 25.15 -15.61 6.38
CA ALA A 240 24.63 -16.00 5.08
C ALA A 240 23.10 -16.21 5.07
N LEU A 241 22.46 -16.33 6.26
CA LEU A 241 21.04 -16.56 6.37
C LEU A 241 20.26 -15.26 6.06
N LYS A 242 19.28 -15.38 5.18
CA LYS A 242 18.38 -14.28 4.80
C LYS A 242 16.96 -14.46 5.36
N ALA A 243 16.54 -15.71 5.61
CA ALA A 243 15.31 -16.04 6.31
C ALA A 243 15.46 -17.36 7.06
N LEU A 244 14.68 -17.53 8.11
CA LEU A 244 14.60 -18.76 8.87
C LEU A 244 13.14 -19.11 9.12
N ARG A 245 12.78 -20.38 8.89
CA ARG A 245 11.42 -20.88 9.04
C ARG A 245 11.40 -22.21 9.74
N LEU A 246 10.60 -22.31 10.82
CA LEU A 246 10.29 -23.58 11.48
C LEU A 246 9.01 -24.16 10.86
N ARG A 247 9.12 -25.34 10.23
CA ARG A 247 7.98 -26.13 9.76
C ARG A 247 7.69 -27.19 10.81
N MET A 248 6.47 -27.26 11.30
CA MET A 248 6.13 -28.12 12.43
C MET A 248 4.89 -28.94 12.14
N ARG A 249 4.99 -30.28 12.24
CA ARG A 249 3.83 -31.14 12.43
C ARG A 249 3.68 -31.40 13.92
N TYR A 250 2.54 -31.07 14.47
CA TYR A 250 2.35 -31.16 15.93
C TYR A 250 0.90 -31.40 16.31
N GLU A 251 0.75 -32.01 17.48
CA GLU A 251 -0.48 -32.22 18.22
C GLU A 251 -0.19 -32.20 19.73
N ASP A 252 -0.99 -31.55 20.60
CA ASP A 252 -2.04 -30.53 20.28
C ASP A 252 -1.47 -29.15 20.20
N GLY A 253 -0.44 -28.84 20.98
CA GLY A 253 0.21 -27.55 21.09
C GLY A 253 1.71 -27.64 21.21
N MET A 254 2.39 -26.50 21.00
CA MET A 254 3.85 -26.45 21.15
C MET A 254 4.38 -25.06 21.49
N ILE A 255 5.55 -25.02 22.13
CA ILE A 255 6.40 -23.83 22.25
C ILE A 255 7.81 -24.23 21.84
N ALA A 256 8.41 -23.50 20.90
CA ALA A 256 9.73 -23.78 20.37
C ALA A 256 10.72 -22.66 20.72
N TYR A 257 11.92 -23.05 21.10
CA TYR A 257 13.02 -22.17 21.48
C TYR A 257 14.27 -22.52 20.65
N ILE A 258 15.03 -21.54 20.24
CA ILE A 258 16.38 -21.73 19.70
C ILE A 258 17.37 -21.01 20.61
N ASN A 259 18.35 -21.73 21.14
CA ASN A 259 19.40 -21.21 22.04
C ASN A 259 18.80 -20.37 23.20
N GLY A 260 17.65 -20.78 23.73
CA GLY A 260 16.99 -20.12 24.87
C GLY A 260 16.01 -19.02 24.48
N GLN A 261 15.94 -18.64 23.19
CA GLN A 261 15.02 -17.63 22.69
C GLN A 261 13.77 -18.29 22.12
N GLU A 262 12.58 -17.89 22.56
CA GLU A 262 11.31 -18.35 21.96
C GLU A 262 11.21 -17.91 20.51
N VAL A 263 10.92 -18.85 19.60
CA VAL A 263 10.85 -18.60 18.15
C VAL A 263 9.48 -18.95 17.56
N ALA A 264 8.69 -19.79 18.22
CA ALA A 264 7.35 -20.12 17.80
C ALA A 264 6.49 -20.60 18.98
N ARG A 265 5.22 -20.32 18.94
CA ARG A 265 4.21 -20.77 19.92
C ARG A 265 2.88 -20.94 19.19
N ASP A 266 2.22 -22.07 19.39
CA ASP A 266 0.86 -22.27 18.92
C ASP A 266 0.08 -23.23 19.81
N ASN A 267 -1.20 -22.96 20.03
CA ASN A 267 -2.10 -23.68 20.91
C ASN A 267 -1.48 -23.99 22.28
N ALA A 268 -0.85 -23.00 22.88
CA ALA A 268 -0.12 -23.07 24.14
C ALA A 268 -0.62 -22.01 25.14
N PRO A 269 -0.36 -22.13 26.44
CA PRO A 269 -0.64 -21.09 27.41
C PRO A 269 -0.01 -19.73 27.00
N ALA A 270 -0.53 -18.65 27.60
CA ALA A 270 0.03 -17.32 27.36
C ALA A 270 1.50 -17.25 27.78
N PRO A 271 2.36 -16.42 27.09
CA PRO A 271 3.76 -16.28 27.45
C PRO A 271 3.97 -16.03 28.96
N THR A 272 4.97 -16.68 29.54
CA THR A 272 5.32 -16.61 30.95
C THR A 272 4.30 -17.20 31.94
N THR A 273 3.25 -17.90 31.47
CA THR A 273 2.28 -18.60 32.34
C THR A 273 2.39 -20.10 32.27
N GLU A 274 3.14 -20.62 31.29
CA GLU A 274 3.39 -22.07 31.17
C GLU A 274 4.23 -22.61 32.31
N THR A 275 3.99 -23.87 32.62
CA THR A 275 4.63 -24.62 33.67
C THR A 275 5.06 -25.99 33.16
N TRP A 276 5.80 -26.76 34.00
CA TRP A 276 6.29 -28.10 33.70
C TRP A 276 5.18 -29.11 33.33
N ASN A 277 3.92 -28.84 33.67
CA ASN A 277 2.76 -29.70 33.41
C ASN A 277 1.61 -28.97 32.70
N SER A 278 1.93 -27.94 31.92
CA SER A 278 0.94 -27.22 31.13
C SER A 278 0.29 -28.11 30.06
N ALA A 279 -0.97 -27.81 29.75
CA ALA A 279 -1.74 -28.43 28.68
C ALA A 279 -1.96 -27.47 27.51
N ALA A 280 -2.18 -28.03 26.32
CA ALA A 280 -2.69 -27.25 25.19
C ALA A 280 -4.14 -26.78 25.49
N PRO A 281 -4.48 -25.51 25.26
CA PRO A 281 -5.83 -24.97 25.51
C PRO A 281 -6.96 -25.68 24.74
N GLN A 282 -6.65 -26.18 23.55
CA GLN A 282 -7.60 -26.83 22.63
C GLN A 282 -7.03 -28.09 22.02
N ASN A 283 -7.89 -29.00 21.58
CA ASN A 283 -7.52 -30.16 20.78
C ASN A 283 -7.26 -29.73 19.33
N ARG A 284 -6.18 -30.23 18.74
CA ARG A 284 -5.86 -30.10 17.31
C ARG A 284 -6.22 -31.41 16.61
N ALA A 285 -6.98 -31.33 15.52
CA ALA A 285 -7.42 -32.55 14.84
C ALA A 285 -6.26 -33.31 14.18
N ASP A 286 -6.22 -34.65 14.33
CA ASP A 286 -5.17 -35.53 13.76
C ASP A 286 -4.91 -35.29 12.26
N SER A 287 -5.97 -35.02 11.47
CA SER A 287 -5.85 -34.71 10.04
C SER A 287 -5.13 -33.39 9.77
N THR A 288 -5.10 -32.50 10.75
CA THR A 288 -4.37 -31.21 10.69
C THR A 288 -2.95 -31.40 11.24
N ALA A 289 -2.78 -32.22 12.27
CA ALA A 289 -1.50 -32.44 12.95
C ALA A 289 -0.42 -33.03 12.02
N VAL A 290 -0.80 -33.86 11.04
CA VAL A 290 0.13 -34.48 10.07
C VAL A 290 0.55 -33.54 8.93
N ASN A 291 -0.10 -32.39 8.77
CA ASN A 291 0.29 -31.38 7.81
C ASN A 291 1.22 -30.37 8.45
N PRO A 292 2.34 -29.97 7.79
CA PRO A 292 3.24 -28.98 8.38
C PRO A 292 2.60 -27.61 8.44
N ALA A 293 2.75 -26.94 9.60
CA ALA A 293 2.48 -25.52 9.77
C ALA A 293 3.81 -24.75 9.73
N ASP A 294 3.85 -23.61 9.03
CA ASP A 294 5.04 -22.78 8.87
C ASP A 294 5.03 -21.63 9.87
N PHE A 295 6.15 -21.46 10.59
CA PHE A 295 6.39 -20.38 11.54
C PHE A 295 7.62 -19.60 11.06
N SER A 296 7.41 -18.37 10.62
CA SER A 296 8.50 -17.47 10.25
C SER A 296 9.24 -16.97 11.49
N ILE A 297 10.56 -17.01 11.47
CA ILE A 297 11.43 -16.52 12.55
C ILE A 297 12.07 -15.22 12.07
N PRO A 298 11.53 -14.05 12.43
CA PRO A 298 11.94 -12.77 11.84
C PRO A 298 13.28 -12.24 12.36
N LYS A 299 13.76 -12.77 13.52
CA LYS A 299 15.06 -12.45 14.12
C LYS A 299 15.77 -13.74 14.47
N PHE A 300 17.02 -13.85 14.09
CA PHE A 300 17.85 -15.05 14.33
C PHE A 300 19.30 -14.69 14.68
N ASP A 301 19.52 -13.50 15.25
CA ASP A 301 20.79 -13.00 15.78
C ASP A 301 21.33 -13.83 16.98
N PHE A 302 20.52 -14.70 17.53
CA PHE A 302 20.90 -15.67 18.56
C PHE A 302 21.59 -16.95 18.00
N LEU A 303 21.65 -17.12 16.67
CA LEU A 303 22.37 -18.22 16.03
C LEU A 303 23.88 -17.97 16.05
N HIS A 304 24.65 -19.06 16.21
CA HIS A 304 26.11 -19.01 16.16
C HIS A 304 26.67 -20.12 15.25
N VAL A 305 27.89 -19.96 14.81
CA VAL A 305 28.59 -20.98 14.01
C VAL A 305 28.75 -22.26 14.81
N GLY A 306 28.46 -23.39 14.20
CA GLY A 306 28.51 -24.73 14.82
C GLY A 306 27.14 -25.16 15.38
N THR A 307 27.17 -25.93 16.46
CA THR A 307 25.98 -26.58 17.01
C THR A 307 25.08 -25.59 17.73
N ASN A 308 23.85 -25.44 17.26
CA ASN A 308 22.76 -24.72 17.90
C ASN A 308 21.73 -25.73 18.48
N MET A 309 20.86 -25.29 19.37
CA MET A 309 19.86 -26.13 20.05
C MET A 309 18.43 -25.66 19.73
N LEU A 310 17.65 -26.49 19.07
CA LEU A 310 16.19 -26.36 19.00
C LEU A 310 15.61 -27.13 20.20
N ALA A 311 14.95 -26.42 21.12
CA ALA A 311 14.25 -26.98 22.23
C ALA A 311 12.74 -26.78 22.10
N ILE A 312 11.92 -27.80 22.39
CA ILE A 312 10.48 -27.73 22.20
C ILE A 312 9.77 -28.25 23.43
N GLN A 313 8.79 -27.51 23.91
CA GLN A 313 7.79 -27.99 24.87
C GLN A 313 6.57 -28.43 24.06
N GLY A 314 6.38 -29.75 23.93
CA GLY A 314 5.19 -30.35 23.35
C GLY A 314 4.08 -30.48 24.38
N LEU A 315 2.86 -30.16 23.99
CA LEU A 315 1.69 -30.05 24.86
C LEU A 315 0.52 -30.87 24.35
N ASN A 316 0.00 -31.76 25.19
CA ASN A 316 -1.29 -32.41 25.01
C ASN A 316 -2.43 -31.58 25.61
N ASN A 317 -3.61 -31.67 25.05
CA ASN A 317 -4.83 -31.02 25.57
C ASN A 317 -5.29 -31.64 26.92
N GLY A 318 -4.91 -32.88 27.19
CA GLY A 318 -5.30 -33.55 28.42
C GLY A 318 -4.39 -34.70 28.84
N LEU A 319 -4.41 -35.03 30.13
CA LEU A 319 -3.56 -36.05 30.75
C LEU A 319 -3.70 -37.45 30.13
N ASN A 320 -4.87 -37.76 29.57
CA ASN A 320 -5.20 -39.06 28.94
C ASN A 320 -5.37 -38.96 27.43
N SER A 321 -4.72 -37.96 26.76
CA SER A 321 -4.79 -37.84 25.30
C SER A 321 -4.38 -39.16 24.65
N SER A 322 -5.04 -39.48 23.49
CA SER A 322 -4.79 -40.75 22.81
C SER A 322 -3.44 -40.75 22.08
N ASP A 323 -2.92 -39.58 21.74
CA ASP A 323 -1.85 -39.35 20.79
C ASP A 323 -1.01 -38.10 21.15
N LEU A 324 0.13 -37.96 20.49
CA LEU A 324 0.99 -36.78 20.48
C LEU A 324 1.92 -36.88 19.26
N LEU A 325 2.15 -35.74 18.60
CA LEU A 325 3.15 -35.62 17.56
C LEU A 325 3.90 -34.29 17.66
N ILE A 326 5.23 -34.33 17.70
CA ILE A 326 6.13 -33.17 17.56
C ILE A 326 7.21 -33.54 16.56
N LEU A 327 7.08 -33.02 15.32
CA LEU A 327 8.00 -33.34 14.22
C LEU A 327 8.41 -32.04 13.53
N PRO A 328 9.54 -31.43 13.97
CA PRO A 328 10.07 -30.20 13.39
C PRO A 328 10.92 -30.44 12.15
N GLU A 329 10.95 -29.43 11.28
CA GLU A 329 11.91 -29.21 10.22
C GLU A 329 12.33 -27.75 10.27
N LEU A 330 13.63 -27.44 10.21
CA LEU A 330 14.13 -26.08 10.22
C LEU A 330 14.76 -25.78 8.85
N VAL A 331 14.21 -24.80 8.14
CA VAL A 331 14.63 -24.41 6.81
C VAL A 331 15.15 -22.99 6.83
N ALA A 332 16.36 -22.78 6.36
CA ALA A 332 16.97 -21.49 6.16
C ALA A 332 16.94 -21.12 4.67
N THR A 333 16.74 -19.85 4.37
CA THR A 333 17.05 -19.29 3.07
C THR A 333 18.46 -18.68 3.18
N VAL A 334 19.39 -19.14 2.38
CA VAL A 334 20.79 -18.67 2.41
C VAL A 334 21.19 -18.05 1.09
N ALA A 335 21.99 -16.99 1.14
CA ALA A 335 22.63 -16.45 -0.05
C ALA A 335 23.84 -17.30 -0.43
N THR A 336 23.88 -17.83 -1.66
CA THR A 336 25.00 -18.62 -2.14
C THR A 336 26.06 -17.73 -2.79
N GLU A 337 27.28 -17.77 -2.30
CA GLU A 337 28.42 -17.29 -3.05
C GLU A 337 28.63 -18.16 -4.29
N GLY A 338 28.58 -17.59 -5.50
CA GLY A 338 29.11 -18.26 -6.70
C GLY A 338 28.22 -18.41 -7.91
N THR A 339 26.94 -18.01 -7.88
CA THR A 339 26.08 -17.98 -9.07
C THR A 339 25.38 -16.66 -9.28
N GLN A 340 26.09 -15.56 -9.04
CA GLN A 340 25.56 -14.23 -9.41
C GLN A 340 25.43 -14.17 -10.93
N SER A 341 24.23 -13.90 -11.42
CA SER A 341 23.97 -13.71 -12.85
C SER A 341 23.11 -12.48 -13.06
N TRP A 342 23.51 -11.70 -14.03
CA TRP A 342 22.72 -10.54 -14.47
C TRP A 342 21.45 -11.02 -15.15
N ARG A 343 20.31 -10.43 -14.77
CA ARG A 343 18.98 -10.81 -15.23
C ARG A 343 18.10 -9.60 -15.46
N TYR A 344 17.11 -9.78 -16.29
CA TYR A 344 15.98 -8.86 -16.42
C TYR A 344 14.88 -9.26 -15.45
N PHE A 345 14.33 -8.28 -14.73
CA PHE A 345 13.28 -8.48 -13.74
C PHE A 345 11.99 -7.79 -14.22
N PRO A 346 11.03 -8.56 -14.78
CA PRO A 346 9.70 -8.02 -15.11
C PRO A 346 8.92 -7.54 -13.89
N ALA A 347 9.28 -7.98 -12.69
CA ALA A 347 8.85 -7.45 -11.41
C ALA A 347 10.09 -6.90 -10.70
N PRO A 348 10.39 -5.60 -10.84
CA PRO A 348 11.52 -4.94 -10.17
C PRO A 348 11.41 -5.02 -8.65
N THR A 349 12.56 -5.01 -7.96
CA THR A 349 12.63 -5.16 -6.50
C THR A 349 13.44 -4.03 -5.84
N PRO A 350 13.13 -2.74 -6.10
CA PRO A 350 13.90 -1.63 -5.53
C PRO A 350 13.90 -1.66 -4.00
N GLY A 351 15.09 -1.55 -3.41
CA GLY A 351 15.29 -1.62 -1.97
C GLY A 351 15.29 -3.04 -1.38
N GLN A 352 15.25 -4.08 -2.21
CA GLN A 352 15.15 -5.48 -1.79
C GLN A 352 16.06 -6.40 -2.63
N PRO A 353 16.39 -7.61 -2.13
CA PRO A 353 17.15 -8.58 -2.90
C PRO A 353 16.44 -9.02 -4.18
N ASN A 354 17.17 -9.09 -5.28
CA ASN A 354 16.67 -9.53 -6.59
C ASN A 354 16.42 -11.03 -6.64
N ASN A 355 15.18 -11.45 -6.84
CA ASN A 355 14.76 -12.84 -6.95
C ASN A 355 14.14 -13.15 -8.31
N GLY A 356 14.44 -14.32 -8.87
CA GLY A 356 13.89 -14.75 -10.17
C GLY A 356 14.63 -14.16 -11.37
N GLY A 357 13.90 -13.42 -12.21
CA GLY A 357 14.43 -12.80 -13.41
C GLY A 357 14.66 -13.74 -14.61
N VAL A 358 14.78 -13.18 -15.81
CA VAL A 358 15.03 -13.89 -17.08
C VAL A 358 16.36 -13.47 -17.69
N GLU A 359 17.03 -14.37 -18.39
CA GLU A 359 18.35 -14.09 -18.99
C GLU A 359 18.25 -13.19 -20.21
N ILE A 360 17.19 -13.30 -20.96
CA ILE A 360 17.00 -12.67 -22.26
C ILE A 360 15.53 -12.30 -22.40
N LEU A 361 15.25 -11.08 -22.85
CA LEU A 361 13.90 -10.61 -23.12
C LEU A 361 13.32 -11.22 -24.41
N GLY A 362 12.01 -11.34 -24.46
CA GLY A 362 11.25 -11.45 -25.71
C GLY A 362 11.23 -10.12 -26.46
N PRO A 363 10.47 -10.00 -27.57
CA PRO A 363 10.31 -8.73 -28.27
C PRO A 363 9.76 -7.64 -27.37
N ILE A 364 10.20 -6.40 -27.53
CA ILE A 364 9.64 -5.24 -26.81
C ILE A 364 8.36 -4.80 -27.54
N ILE A 365 7.32 -4.49 -26.74
CA ILE A 365 6.03 -3.97 -27.20
C ILE A 365 5.88 -2.56 -26.64
N THR A 366 5.81 -1.54 -27.52
CA THR A 366 5.60 -0.14 -27.16
C THR A 366 4.49 0.49 -28.01
N ASP A 367 4.13 1.73 -27.70
CA ASP A 367 3.16 2.54 -28.45
C ASP A 367 1.86 1.77 -28.74
N ALA A 368 1.40 0.97 -27.75
CA ALA A 368 0.21 0.16 -27.91
C ALA A 368 -1.03 1.03 -27.66
N GLU A 369 -1.80 1.24 -28.72
CA GLU A 369 -2.97 2.11 -28.70
C GLU A 369 -4.15 1.51 -29.45
N HIS A 370 -5.30 2.12 -29.35
CA HIS A 370 -6.50 1.74 -30.08
C HIS A 370 -7.18 2.97 -30.71
N HIS A 371 -7.84 2.73 -31.83
CA HIS A 371 -8.56 3.77 -32.56
C HIS A 371 -9.86 3.22 -33.16
N PRO A 372 -11.01 3.94 -33.02
CA PRO A 372 -11.17 5.21 -32.31
C PRO A 372 -11.02 5.06 -30.79
N GLU A 373 -10.75 6.16 -30.07
CA GLU A 373 -10.60 6.18 -28.60
C GLU A 373 -11.86 5.64 -27.90
N VAL A 374 -13.03 6.06 -28.36
CA VAL A 374 -14.34 5.53 -27.96
C VAL A 374 -15.06 5.07 -29.24
N PRO A 375 -15.11 3.76 -29.53
CA PRO A 375 -15.76 3.25 -30.73
C PRO A 375 -17.30 3.32 -30.62
N THR A 376 -17.97 3.54 -31.73
CA THR A 376 -19.42 3.30 -31.87
C THR A 376 -19.69 1.82 -32.23
N GLU A 377 -20.92 1.40 -32.28
CA GLU A 377 -21.31 0.05 -32.73
C GLU A 377 -21.07 -0.18 -34.23
N ASP A 378 -20.85 0.87 -35.00
CA ASP A 378 -20.57 0.83 -36.45
C ASP A 378 -19.07 0.86 -36.76
N ASP A 379 -18.21 1.12 -35.79
CA ASP A 379 -16.76 1.25 -35.99
C ASP A 379 -16.03 -0.07 -35.78
N ASP A 380 -15.11 -0.39 -36.69
CA ASP A 380 -14.05 -1.38 -36.35
C ASP A 380 -13.09 -0.76 -35.35
N LEU A 381 -12.80 -1.45 -34.24
CA LEU A 381 -11.78 -1.00 -33.27
C LEU A 381 -10.42 -1.53 -33.68
N TRP A 382 -9.57 -0.64 -34.18
CA TRP A 382 -8.21 -0.95 -34.58
C TRP A 382 -7.27 -0.86 -33.37
N ILE A 383 -6.42 -1.87 -33.19
CA ILE A 383 -5.34 -1.87 -32.21
C ILE A 383 -4.02 -1.88 -32.99
N THR A 384 -3.10 -1.00 -32.63
CA THR A 384 -1.74 -0.92 -33.17
C THR A 384 -0.71 -0.94 -32.04
N ALA A 385 0.51 -1.40 -32.34
CA ALA A 385 1.65 -1.33 -31.43
C ALA A 385 2.95 -1.48 -32.21
N ARG A 386 4.02 -0.88 -31.70
CA ARG A 386 5.38 -1.12 -32.19
C ARG A 386 5.97 -2.36 -31.54
N ILE A 387 6.51 -3.26 -32.36
CA ILE A 387 7.11 -4.51 -31.88
C ILE A 387 8.57 -4.56 -32.34
N GLU A 388 9.49 -4.47 -31.40
CA GLU A 388 10.90 -4.46 -31.66
C GLU A 388 11.58 -5.77 -31.28
N PRO A 389 12.43 -6.37 -32.14
CA PRO A 389 13.23 -7.50 -31.76
C PRO A 389 14.30 -7.09 -30.75
N THR A 390 14.54 -7.92 -29.75
CA THR A 390 15.67 -7.77 -28.82
C THR A 390 16.89 -8.58 -29.29
N PHE A 391 17.03 -9.81 -28.77
CA PHE A 391 18.13 -10.72 -29.11
C PHE A 391 17.84 -11.60 -30.32
N HIS A 392 16.56 -11.79 -30.66
CA HIS A 392 16.09 -12.66 -31.75
C HIS A 392 14.92 -12.04 -32.50
N GLY A 393 14.83 -12.31 -33.77
CA GLY A 393 13.76 -11.76 -34.65
C GLY A 393 12.36 -12.17 -34.17
N VAL A 394 11.40 -11.28 -34.34
CA VAL A 394 9.98 -11.49 -34.02
C VAL A 394 9.42 -12.64 -34.85
N ARG A 395 8.70 -13.56 -34.25
CA ARG A 395 8.10 -14.74 -34.90
C ARG A 395 6.58 -14.68 -34.92
N LEU A 396 5.96 -14.26 -33.83
CA LEU A 396 4.51 -14.32 -33.65
C LEU A 396 4.08 -13.16 -32.77
N VAL A 397 3.08 -12.39 -33.22
CA VAL A 397 2.41 -11.37 -32.41
C VAL A 397 0.91 -11.64 -32.46
N GLN A 398 0.24 -11.51 -31.31
CA GLN A 398 -1.17 -11.82 -31.15
C GLN A 398 -1.88 -10.77 -30.33
N LEU A 399 -3.04 -10.36 -30.78
CA LEU A 399 -4.03 -9.61 -30.03
C LEU A 399 -4.97 -10.58 -29.31
N HIS A 400 -5.14 -10.41 -28.01
CA HIS A 400 -6.08 -11.13 -27.19
C HIS A 400 -7.13 -10.13 -26.69
N TYR A 401 -8.39 -10.32 -27.04
CA TYR A 401 -9.44 -9.40 -26.60
C TYR A 401 -10.64 -10.14 -25.98
N ARG A 402 -11.41 -9.42 -25.21
CA ARG A 402 -12.67 -9.87 -24.60
C ARG A 402 -13.67 -8.73 -24.65
N VAL A 403 -14.92 -9.08 -24.92
CA VAL A 403 -16.04 -8.17 -24.71
C VAL A 403 -16.70 -8.55 -23.38
N MET A 404 -16.88 -7.57 -22.52
CA MET A 404 -17.39 -7.76 -21.16
C MET A 404 -16.62 -8.87 -20.41
N PHE A 405 -17.32 -9.83 -19.85
CA PHE A 405 -16.76 -10.98 -19.12
C PHE A 405 -16.76 -12.27 -19.97
N GLY A 406 -16.90 -12.13 -21.30
CA GLY A 406 -16.89 -13.23 -22.26
C GLY A 406 -15.55 -13.95 -22.37
N ASN A 407 -15.48 -14.92 -23.29
CA ASN A 407 -14.25 -15.65 -23.57
C ASN A 407 -13.22 -14.81 -24.30
N THR A 408 -11.94 -15.13 -24.11
CA THR A 408 -10.84 -14.49 -24.85
C THR A 408 -10.86 -14.95 -26.30
N VAL A 409 -10.83 -13.99 -27.23
CA VAL A 409 -10.63 -14.20 -28.66
C VAL A 409 -9.18 -13.85 -29.00
N ILE A 410 -8.52 -14.65 -29.81
CA ILE A 410 -7.13 -14.46 -30.21
C ILE A 410 -7.11 -14.15 -31.71
N VAL A 411 -6.49 -13.04 -32.09
CA VAL A 411 -6.36 -12.59 -33.47
C VAL A 411 -4.88 -12.42 -33.82
N PRO A 412 -4.43 -12.85 -35.03
CA PRO A 412 -3.09 -12.50 -35.48
C PRO A 412 -2.88 -11.01 -35.57
N PHE A 413 -1.78 -10.51 -35.04
CA PHE A 413 -1.36 -9.12 -35.06
C PHE A 413 -0.24 -9.00 -36.07
N ARG A 414 -0.37 -8.13 -37.10
CA ARG A 414 0.44 -8.20 -38.31
C ARG A 414 1.05 -6.86 -38.69
N ASP A 415 2.24 -6.91 -39.28
CA ASP A 415 2.95 -5.82 -39.92
C ASP A 415 2.90 -6.09 -41.44
N ASP A 416 1.75 -5.87 -42.07
CA ASP A 416 1.51 -6.22 -43.48
C ASP A 416 1.04 -5.04 -44.35
N GLY A 417 0.92 -3.84 -43.74
CA GLY A 417 0.45 -2.63 -44.44
C GLY A 417 -1.06 -2.63 -44.76
N ALA A 418 -1.79 -3.64 -44.23
CA ALA A 418 -3.21 -3.83 -44.47
C ALA A 418 -4.04 -4.00 -43.20
N SER A 419 -3.39 -4.14 -42.09
CA SER A 419 -3.99 -4.42 -40.75
C SER A 419 -4.12 -3.16 -39.91
N GLY A 420 -4.18 -1.97 -40.51
CA GLY A 420 -4.19 -0.68 -39.82
C GLY A 420 -2.80 -0.25 -39.27
N ASP A 421 -1.77 -0.94 -39.66
CA ASP A 421 -0.40 -0.93 -39.17
C ASP A 421 0.54 0.05 -39.88
N GLY A 422 0.06 0.77 -40.93
CA GLY A 422 0.89 1.71 -41.70
C GLY A 422 1.57 1.07 -42.91
N GLU A 423 2.91 1.10 -42.97
CA GLU A 423 3.69 0.47 -44.06
C GLU A 423 4.15 -0.92 -43.66
N SER A 424 4.13 -1.88 -44.60
CA SER A 424 4.57 -3.24 -44.35
C SER A 424 6.06 -3.30 -43.99
N GLY A 425 6.40 -3.90 -42.84
CA GLY A 425 7.77 -4.11 -42.40
C GLY A 425 8.40 -2.92 -41.71
N ASP A 426 7.62 -1.97 -41.22
CA ASP A 426 8.09 -0.78 -40.45
C ASP A 426 8.16 -0.99 -38.94
N GLY A 427 7.80 -2.20 -38.48
CA GLY A 427 7.80 -2.58 -37.06
C GLY A 427 6.54 -2.20 -36.31
N VAL A 428 5.58 -1.53 -36.94
CA VAL A 428 4.25 -1.31 -36.41
C VAL A 428 3.36 -2.49 -36.81
N TYR A 429 2.70 -3.09 -35.85
CA TYR A 429 1.78 -4.19 -36.07
C TYR A 429 0.35 -3.73 -35.78
N GLY A 430 -0.62 -4.38 -36.43
CA GLY A 430 -2.02 -4.04 -36.19
C GLY A 430 -2.96 -5.23 -36.34
N ALA A 431 -4.14 -5.06 -35.76
CA ALA A 431 -5.32 -5.89 -35.95
C ALA A 431 -6.58 -5.12 -35.59
N ARG A 432 -7.74 -5.65 -36.02
CA ARG A 432 -9.04 -5.06 -35.67
C ARG A 432 -9.91 -6.01 -34.87
N ILE A 433 -10.70 -5.43 -34.00
CA ILE A 433 -11.90 -6.03 -33.43
C ILE A 433 -13.06 -5.55 -34.26
N PRO A 434 -13.80 -6.45 -34.94
CA PRO A 434 -14.86 -6.03 -35.88
C PRO A 434 -16.04 -5.35 -35.17
N ALA A 435 -16.67 -4.39 -35.82
CA ALA A 435 -17.86 -3.65 -35.36
C ALA A 435 -18.99 -4.57 -34.86
N ASP A 436 -19.21 -5.72 -35.51
CA ASP A 436 -20.25 -6.70 -35.10
C ASP A 436 -20.03 -7.36 -33.73
N LYS A 437 -18.90 -7.05 -33.07
CA LYS A 437 -18.58 -7.48 -31.68
C LYS A 437 -18.79 -6.39 -30.66
N LEU A 438 -19.05 -5.16 -31.10
CA LEU A 438 -19.17 -3.97 -30.27
C LEU A 438 -20.66 -3.66 -30.05
N HIS A 439 -21.09 -3.51 -28.81
CA HIS A 439 -22.45 -3.11 -28.48
C HIS A 439 -22.46 -1.93 -27.52
N PRO A 440 -23.42 -1.00 -27.67
CA PRO A 440 -23.47 0.22 -26.86
C PRO A 440 -23.35 -0.04 -25.35
N GLY A 441 -22.44 0.68 -24.70
CA GLY A 441 -22.21 0.59 -23.25
C GLY A 441 -21.42 -0.64 -22.79
N GLU A 442 -20.97 -1.53 -23.70
CA GLU A 442 -20.15 -2.69 -23.35
C GLU A 442 -18.65 -2.35 -23.32
N MET A 443 -17.95 -2.98 -22.37
CA MET A 443 -16.51 -2.92 -22.24
C MET A 443 -15.83 -3.83 -23.26
N VAL A 444 -14.83 -3.28 -23.96
CA VAL A 444 -13.89 -4.04 -24.79
C VAL A 444 -12.51 -3.91 -24.15
N ARG A 445 -11.90 -5.03 -23.83
CA ARG A 445 -10.57 -5.05 -23.19
C ARG A 445 -9.64 -6.02 -23.89
N TRP A 446 -8.35 -5.69 -23.91
CA TRP A 446 -7.39 -6.40 -24.70
C TRP A 446 -5.99 -6.36 -24.12
N TYR A 447 -5.15 -7.30 -24.55
CA TYR A 447 -3.72 -7.31 -24.33
C TYR A 447 -2.99 -7.90 -25.53
N LEU A 448 -1.72 -7.61 -25.65
CA LEU A 448 -0.85 -8.11 -26.70
C LEU A 448 0.13 -9.14 -26.16
N THR A 449 0.51 -10.12 -26.99
CA THR A 449 1.64 -11.01 -26.75
C THR A 449 2.53 -11.05 -27.97
N ALA A 450 3.85 -10.99 -27.78
CA ALA A 450 4.83 -11.17 -28.82
C ALA A 450 5.79 -12.30 -28.46
N ALA A 451 6.24 -13.08 -29.46
CA ALA A 451 7.18 -14.16 -29.28
C ALA A 451 8.30 -14.09 -30.32
N ASP A 452 9.54 -14.33 -29.91
CA ASP A 452 10.71 -14.43 -30.77
C ASP A 452 10.88 -15.81 -31.41
N ASN A 453 11.89 -15.98 -32.24
CA ASN A 453 12.24 -17.24 -32.90
C ASN A 453 12.68 -18.34 -31.92
N GLN A 454 13.02 -18.00 -30.68
CA GLN A 454 13.36 -18.93 -29.60
C GLN A 454 12.17 -19.18 -28.67
N ARG A 455 10.96 -18.66 -28.99
CA ARG A 455 9.71 -18.75 -28.22
C ARG A 455 9.76 -18.02 -26.87
N ARG A 456 10.62 -17.01 -26.73
CA ARG A 456 10.53 -16.10 -25.59
C ARG A 456 9.41 -15.13 -25.84
N THR A 457 8.60 -14.90 -24.81
CA THR A 457 7.38 -14.12 -24.92
C THR A 457 7.45 -12.87 -24.07
N SER A 458 6.85 -11.82 -24.56
CA SER A 458 6.48 -10.61 -23.82
C SER A 458 4.99 -10.34 -23.92
N ARG A 459 4.49 -9.52 -23.03
CA ARG A 459 3.09 -9.15 -22.91
C ARG A 459 2.96 -7.66 -22.61
N TRP A 460 1.96 -7.02 -23.22
CA TRP A 460 1.58 -5.64 -22.91
C TRP A 460 0.04 -5.53 -22.74
N PRO A 461 -0.48 -4.81 -21.73
CA PRO A 461 0.26 -4.30 -20.57
C PRO A 461 0.94 -5.42 -19.80
N ALA A 462 2.04 -5.11 -19.12
CA ALA A 462 2.72 -6.05 -18.26
C ALA A 462 1.80 -6.44 -17.08
N TYR A 463 1.58 -7.73 -16.87
CA TYR A 463 0.75 -8.24 -15.78
C TYR A 463 1.63 -9.12 -14.89
N VAL A 464 2.42 -8.46 -14.08
CA VAL A 464 3.45 -9.08 -13.22
C VAL A 464 2.99 -9.24 -11.78
N ASP A 465 2.14 -8.33 -11.32
CA ASP A 465 1.50 -8.38 -10.01
C ASP A 465 -0.03 -8.43 -10.16
N PRO A 466 -0.68 -9.57 -9.85
CA PRO A 466 -2.14 -9.71 -9.93
C PRO A 466 -2.91 -8.72 -9.07
N ASP A 467 -2.26 -8.21 -8.01
CA ASP A 467 -2.89 -7.30 -7.07
C ASP A 467 -2.61 -5.83 -7.39
N ASN A 468 -1.54 -5.53 -8.18
CA ASN A 468 -1.06 -4.17 -8.37
C ASN A 468 -0.70 -3.82 -9.82
N SER A 469 -1.22 -4.54 -10.81
CA SER A 469 -1.01 -4.18 -12.22
C SER A 469 -2.26 -4.37 -13.07
N PRO A 470 -2.46 -3.56 -14.14
CA PRO A 470 -3.56 -3.73 -15.08
C PRO A 470 -3.39 -5.05 -15.83
N GLN A 471 -4.48 -5.82 -15.93
CA GLN A 471 -4.48 -7.05 -16.73
C GLN A 471 -4.76 -6.77 -18.22
N TYR A 472 -5.52 -5.74 -18.52
CA TYR A 472 -5.94 -5.36 -19.86
C TYR A 472 -5.82 -3.85 -20.07
N ALA A 473 -5.56 -3.43 -21.29
CA ALA A 473 -6.00 -2.16 -21.81
C ALA A 473 -7.45 -2.29 -22.30
N GLY A 474 -8.15 -1.18 -22.52
CA GLY A 474 -9.52 -1.26 -22.95
C GLY A 474 -10.20 0.07 -23.25
N THR A 475 -11.45 -0.04 -23.65
CA THR A 475 -12.37 1.09 -23.87
C THR A 475 -13.81 0.63 -23.68
N VAL A 476 -14.75 1.54 -23.90
CA VAL A 476 -16.19 1.30 -23.87
C VAL A 476 -16.78 1.68 -25.23
N THR A 477 -17.68 0.86 -25.74
CA THR A 477 -18.46 1.23 -26.92
C THR A 477 -19.45 2.34 -26.56
N GLU A 478 -19.45 3.42 -27.33
CA GLU A 478 -20.34 4.56 -27.11
C GLU A 478 -21.81 4.11 -27.06
N ASP A 479 -22.53 4.62 -26.07
CA ASP A 479 -23.98 4.43 -25.95
C ASP A 479 -24.69 5.74 -26.32
N PRO A 480 -25.24 5.85 -27.53
CA PRO A 480 -25.89 7.07 -28.01
C PRO A 480 -27.17 7.40 -27.24
N SER A 481 -27.67 6.51 -26.38
CA SER A 481 -28.81 6.77 -25.50
C SER A 481 -28.43 7.61 -24.27
N LEU A 482 -27.12 7.75 -23.97
CA LEU A 482 -26.63 8.54 -22.86
C LEU A 482 -26.55 10.02 -23.21
N THR A 483 -27.66 10.70 -23.22
CA THR A 483 -27.77 12.12 -23.60
C THR A 483 -27.87 13.08 -22.42
N ASN A 484 -27.91 12.56 -21.19
CA ASN A 484 -28.00 13.39 -19.99
C ASN A 484 -26.65 14.10 -19.73
N PRO A 485 -26.66 15.29 -19.13
CA PRO A 485 -25.49 16.15 -19.05
C PRO A 485 -24.43 15.71 -17.99
N LEU A 486 -24.78 14.81 -17.05
CA LEU A 486 -23.81 14.34 -16.06
C LEU A 486 -22.68 13.54 -16.74
N PRO A 487 -21.42 13.74 -16.33
CA PRO A 487 -20.33 12.86 -16.70
C PRO A 487 -20.63 11.40 -16.37
N VAL A 488 -20.24 10.48 -17.24
CA VAL A 488 -20.55 9.06 -17.08
C VAL A 488 -19.32 8.31 -16.55
N LEU A 489 -19.47 7.68 -15.39
CA LEU A 489 -18.54 6.68 -14.89
C LEU A 489 -19.08 5.29 -15.26
N HIS A 490 -18.38 4.57 -16.13
CA HIS A 490 -18.68 3.17 -16.40
C HIS A 490 -17.95 2.29 -15.39
N TRP A 491 -18.68 1.37 -14.79
CA TRP A 491 -18.20 0.44 -13.78
C TRP A 491 -18.52 -0.99 -14.22
N PHE A 492 -17.47 -1.76 -14.53
CA PHE A 492 -17.57 -3.15 -14.99
C PHE A 492 -17.11 -4.11 -13.91
N ILE A 493 -17.99 -4.95 -13.42
CA ILE A 493 -17.74 -5.83 -12.29
C ILE A 493 -18.45 -7.18 -12.50
N ALA A 494 -17.68 -8.26 -12.41
CA ALA A 494 -18.21 -9.61 -12.62
C ALA A 494 -19.16 -10.08 -11.48
N ASN A 495 -18.86 -9.65 -10.25
CA ASN A 495 -19.68 -9.97 -9.08
C ASN A 495 -19.98 -8.70 -8.26
N PRO A 496 -21.02 -7.95 -8.59
CA PRO A 496 -21.37 -6.72 -7.88
C PRO A 496 -21.61 -6.90 -6.38
N GLY A 497 -22.04 -8.08 -5.95
CA GLY A 497 -22.28 -8.39 -4.54
C GLY A 497 -21.01 -8.42 -3.70
N ALA A 498 -19.88 -8.78 -4.28
CA ALA A 498 -18.59 -8.85 -3.59
C ALA A 498 -18.06 -7.47 -3.18
N ALA A 499 -18.34 -6.41 -3.96
CA ALA A 499 -17.99 -5.04 -3.62
C ALA A 499 -18.67 -4.55 -2.31
N ASN A 500 -19.74 -5.21 -1.85
CA ASN A 500 -20.45 -4.85 -0.62
C ASN A 500 -19.80 -5.43 0.65
N SER A 501 -18.52 -5.74 0.62
CA SER A 501 -17.74 -6.23 1.77
C SER A 501 -16.45 -5.43 1.94
N ASP A 502 -15.85 -5.52 3.12
CA ASP A 502 -14.55 -4.89 3.39
C ASP A 502 -13.42 -5.52 2.56
N ALA A 503 -13.54 -6.81 2.20
CA ALA A 503 -12.58 -7.48 1.33
C ALA A 503 -12.67 -7.01 -0.12
N GLY A 504 -13.82 -6.47 -0.53
CA GLY A 504 -14.02 -5.96 -1.88
C GLY A 504 -13.88 -6.98 -3.01
N THR A 505 -13.61 -6.47 -4.19
CA THR A 505 -13.33 -7.27 -5.40
C THR A 505 -12.67 -6.41 -6.47
N ARG A 506 -12.06 -7.05 -7.47
CA ARG A 506 -11.51 -6.37 -8.64
C ARG A 506 -12.61 -5.99 -9.63
N CYS A 507 -12.45 -4.84 -10.27
CA CYS A 507 -13.33 -4.34 -11.31
C CYS A 507 -12.54 -3.57 -12.36
N ALA A 508 -13.22 -3.07 -13.40
CA ALA A 508 -12.68 -2.10 -14.32
C ALA A 508 -13.58 -0.85 -14.34
N LEU A 509 -12.97 0.31 -14.50
CA LEU A 509 -13.64 1.59 -14.66
C LEU A 509 -13.26 2.24 -16.01
N PHE A 510 -14.17 3.06 -16.52
CA PHE A 510 -13.88 3.95 -17.63
C PHE A 510 -14.48 5.32 -17.35
N TYR A 511 -13.64 6.34 -17.40
CA TYR A 511 -14.03 7.73 -17.15
C TYR A 511 -13.17 8.68 -17.98
N ASP A 512 -13.79 9.66 -18.64
CA ASP A 512 -13.11 10.71 -19.41
C ASP A 512 -12.01 10.18 -20.36
N GLY A 513 -12.35 9.14 -21.16
CA GLY A 513 -11.42 8.51 -22.11
C GLY A 513 -10.38 7.58 -21.50
N GLN A 514 -10.33 7.43 -20.16
CA GLN A 514 -9.36 6.58 -19.48
C GLN A 514 -9.98 5.27 -19.03
N PHE A 515 -9.31 4.16 -19.31
CA PHE A 515 -9.71 2.81 -18.89
C PHE A 515 -8.81 2.33 -17.75
N TYR A 516 -9.40 2.03 -16.61
CA TYR A 516 -8.72 1.54 -15.40
C TYR A 516 -9.10 0.08 -15.19
N ASP A 517 -8.18 -0.83 -15.46
CA ASP A 517 -8.42 -2.27 -15.30
C ASP A 517 -7.89 -2.78 -13.97
N ASN A 518 -8.51 -3.85 -13.47
CA ASN A 518 -8.08 -4.58 -12.28
C ASN A 518 -8.00 -3.73 -10.99
N VAL A 519 -8.72 -2.60 -10.92
CA VAL A 519 -8.78 -1.74 -9.73
C VAL A 519 -9.56 -2.41 -8.61
N MET A 520 -9.17 -2.12 -7.36
CA MET A 520 -9.87 -2.65 -6.19
C MET A 520 -11.07 -1.78 -5.84
N ILE A 521 -12.21 -2.39 -5.51
CA ILE A 521 -13.40 -1.70 -5.02
C ILE A 521 -13.97 -2.43 -3.81
N ASN A 522 -14.24 -1.69 -2.74
CA ASN A 522 -14.80 -2.19 -1.50
C ASN A 522 -15.82 -1.22 -0.89
N ILE A 523 -16.62 -1.71 0.07
CA ILE A 523 -17.67 -0.90 0.69
C ILE A 523 -17.10 0.20 1.58
N HIS A 524 -17.55 1.44 1.35
CA HIS A 524 -17.19 2.63 2.13
C HIS A 524 -18.24 2.98 3.19
N GLY A 525 -17.77 3.69 4.25
CA GLY A 525 -18.57 4.39 5.24
C GLY A 525 -19.02 3.53 6.42
N GLN A 526 -19.78 4.13 7.32
CA GLN A 526 -20.37 3.49 8.50
C GLN A 526 -21.88 3.34 8.35
N SER A 527 -22.62 4.45 8.41
CA SER A 527 -24.10 4.46 8.29
C SER A 527 -24.57 4.12 6.89
N SER A 528 -23.84 4.56 5.85
CA SER A 528 -24.13 4.31 4.44
C SER A 528 -24.12 2.83 4.05
N ARG A 529 -23.42 1.97 4.82
CA ARG A 529 -23.45 0.51 4.65
C ARG A 529 -24.87 -0.08 4.81
N GLY A 530 -25.77 0.59 5.52
CA GLY A 530 -27.16 0.20 5.68
C GLY A 530 -28.08 0.60 4.52
N PHE A 531 -27.67 1.53 3.64
CA PHE A 531 -28.52 1.98 2.54
C PHE A 531 -28.62 0.95 1.40
N PRO A 532 -29.71 0.94 0.64
CA PRO A 532 -29.82 0.11 -0.57
C PRO A 532 -28.73 0.45 -1.60
N LYS A 533 -28.49 1.73 -1.85
CA LYS A 533 -27.43 2.26 -2.70
C LYS A 533 -26.22 2.59 -1.83
N LYS A 534 -25.10 1.87 -2.03
CA LYS A 534 -23.92 1.91 -1.20
C LYS A 534 -22.92 2.99 -1.65
N SER A 535 -21.96 3.30 -0.79
CA SER A 535 -20.72 4.01 -1.13
C SER A 535 -19.57 3.02 -1.23
N TYR A 536 -18.55 3.38 -2.01
CA TYR A 536 -17.39 2.53 -2.24
C TYR A 536 -16.09 3.33 -2.17
N ASP A 537 -15.01 2.69 -1.73
CA ASP A 537 -13.64 3.09 -1.97
C ASP A 537 -13.15 2.40 -3.25
N VAL A 538 -12.34 3.09 -4.04
CA VAL A 538 -11.72 2.54 -5.24
C VAL A 538 -10.24 2.90 -5.21
N ASP A 539 -9.38 1.87 -5.21
CA ASP A 539 -7.93 2.00 -5.22
C ASP A 539 -7.41 1.72 -6.63
N PHE A 540 -6.55 2.59 -7.16
CA PHE A 540 -5.92 2.49 -8.47
C PHE A 540 -4.51 1.90 -8.35
N HIS A 541 -3.94 1.51 -9.49
CA HIS A 541 -2.57 1.01 -9.53
C HIS A 541 -1.55 2.14 -9.55
N PRO A 542 -0.35 1.95 -8.99
CA PRO A 542 0.78 2.85 -9.21
C PRO A 542 1.02 3.09 -10.70
N GLY A 543 1.33 4.32 -11.07
CA GLY A 543 1.53 4.71 -12.47
C GLY A 543 0.25 4.79 -13.33
N HIS A 544 -0.93 4.43 -12.80
CA HIS A 544 -2.21 4.52 -13.50
C HIS A 544 -3.32 5.10 -12.61
N ASN A 545 -3.00 6.18 -11.93
CA ASN A 545 -3.85 6.87 -10.98
C ASN A 545 -5.03 7.59 -11.66
N PHE A 546 -6.11 7.81 -10.91
CA PHE A 546 -7.34 8.42 -11.42
C PHE A 546 -7.13 9.86 -11.89
N LYS A 547 -7.57 10.16 -13.12
CA LYS A 547 -7.50 11.49 -13.71
C LYS A 547 -8.78 12.26 -13.46
N TRP A 548 -8.70 13.29 -12.61
CA TRP A 548 -9.82 14.17 -12.32
C TRP A 548 -10.21 15.06 -13.50
N ALA A 549 -9.24 15.76 -14.06
CA ALA A 549 -9.39 16.68 -15.17
C ALA A 549 -7.99 16.92 -15.81
N PRO A 550 -7.94 17.43 -17.07
CA PRO A 550 -6.68 17.79 -17.70
C PRO A 550 -5.88 18.79 -16.86
N GLY A 551 -4.58 18.54 -16.68
CA GLY A 551 -3.66 19.43 -15.96
C GLY A 551 -3.81 19.44 -14.43
N GLN A 552 -4.59 18.51 -13.88
CA GLN A 552 -4.74 18.35 -12.44
C GLN A 552 -3.97 17.11 -11.96
N PRO A 553 -3.48 17.10 -10.71
CA PRO A 553 -2.89 15.92 -10.11
C PRO A 553 -3.83 14.71 -10.18
N ARG A 554 -3.26 13.53 -10.33
CA ARG A 554 -4.02 12.26 -10.29
C ARG A 554 -4.15 11.80 -8.85
N ALA A 555 -5.11 10.93 -8.56
CA ALA A 555 -5.31 10.32 -7.24
C ALA A 555 -5.11 8.81 -7.29
N ASP A 556 -4.44 8.27 -6.30
CA ASP A 556 -4.23 6.82 -6.13
C ASP A 556 -5.50 6.11 -5.65
N ASP A 557 -6.41 6.83 -4.99
CA ASP A 557 -7.73 6.35 -4.61
C ASP A 557 -8.84 7.41 -4.74
N ILE A 558 -10.08 6.99 -4.81
CA ILE A 558 -11.26 7.85 -4.79
C ILE A 558 -12.39 7.23 -3.95
N ASN A 559 -13.24 8.11 -3.40
CA ASN A 559 -14.49 7.69 -2.78
C ASN A 559 -15.65 7.87 -3.76
N LEU A 560 -16.36 6.79 -4.10
CA LEU A 560 -17.61 6.83 -4.86
C LEU A 560 -18.78 6.88 -3.88
N LEU A 561 -19.19 8.08 -3.47
CA LEU A 561 -20.19 8.29 -2.43
C LEU A 561 -21.61 8.24 -2.97
N THR A 562 -22.48 7.53 -2.26
CA THR A 562 -23.91 7.46 -2.59
C THR A 562 -24.61 8.78 -2.34
N THR A 563 -25.45 9.19 -3.28
CA THR A 563 -26.38 10.31 -3.10
C THR A 563 -27.71 9.90 -2.44
N TYR A 564 -27.86 8.63 -2.04
CA TYR A 564 -29.12 8.07 -1.51
C TYR A 564 -29.71 8.88 -0.35
N PRO A 565 -28.91 9.35 0.63
CA PRO A 565 -29.43 10.11 1.74
C PRO A 565 -29.63 11.60 1.44
N ASP A 566 -29.09 12.15 0.35
CA ASP A 566 -29.22 13.56 -0.03
C ASP A 566 -30.19 13.73 -1.21
N LYS A 567 -31.43 14.17 -0.96
CA LYS A 567 -32.44 14.35 -1.98
C LYS A 567 -32.12 15.45 -3.00
N ALA A 568 -31.36 16.46 -2.59
CA ALA A 568 -30.87 17.52 -3.48
C ALA A 568 -29.63 17.08 -4.27
N GLN A 569 -28.93 16.06 -3.82
CA GLN A 569 -27.73 15.49 -4.45
C GLN A 569 -26.61 16.51 -4.75
N MET A 570 -26.53 17.59 -3.98
CA MET A 570 -25.54 18.67 -4.19
C MET A 570 -24.93 19.24 -2.91
N ARG A 571 -25.35 18.76 -1.72
CA ARG A 571 -24.88 19.34 -0.45
C ARG A 571 -23.38 19.19 -0.24
N ASN A 572 -22.80 18.06 -0.60
CA ASN A 572 -21.35 17.88 -0.55
C ASN A 572 -20.61 18.89 -1.46
N ILE A 573 -21.14 19.11 -2.67
CA ILE A 573 -20.55 20.06 -3.62
C ILE A 573 -20.55 21.46 -3.04
N LEU A 574 -21.73 21.96 -2.67
CA LEU A 574 -21.89 23.32 -2.13
C LEU A 574 -21.11 23.54 -0.84
N ALA A 575 -21.06 22.52 0.02
CA ALA A 575 -20.33 22.63 1.28
C ALA A 575 -18.81 22.75 1.03
N TYR A 576 -18.22 21.88 0.19
CA TYR A 576 -16.80 22.00 -0.11
C TYR A 576 -16.46 23.27 -0.90
N GLU A 577 -17.33 23.72 -1.81
CA GLU A 577 -17.19 25.04 -2.45
C GLU A 577 -17.20 26.17 -1.39
N THR A 578 -18.06 26.10 -0.37
CA THR A 578 -18.08 27.06 0.72
C THR A 578 -16.78 27.05 1.54
N TYR A 579 -16.22 25.87 1.82
CA TYR A 579 -14.92 25.77 2.50
C TYR A 579 -13.78 26.35 1.64
N ARG A 580 -13.78 26.09 0.33
CA ARG A 580 -12.86 26.73 -0.63
C ARG A 580 -12.95 28.25 -0.56
N ASP A 581 -14.16 28.79 -0.62
CA ASP A 581 -14.41 30.25 -0.63
C ASP A 581 -14.14 30.90 0.72
N ALA A 582 -14.05 30.09 1.78
CA ALA A 582 -13.60 30.50 3.12
C ALA A 582 -12.07 30.35 3.33
N ASP A 583 -11.28 30.10 2.29
CA ASP A 583 -9.83 29.85 2.37
C ASP A 583 -9.47 28.64 3.23
N CYS A 584 -10.27 27.59 3.16
CA CYS A 584 -9.99 26.31 3.82
C CYS A 584 -9.59 25.25 2.79
N PRO A 585 -8.77 24.26 3.16
CA PRO A 585 -8.61 23.04 2.40
C PRO A 585 -9.97 22.37 2.16
N TYR A 586 -10.17 21.84 0.96
CA TYR A 586 -11.44 21.27 0.52
C TYR A 586 -11.19 20.08 -0.39
N HIS A 587 -12.14 19.15 -0.44
CA HIS A 587 -12.12 18.03 -1.36
C HIS A 587 -12.81 18.36 -2.68
N TRP A 588 -12.31 17.82 -3.77
CA TRP A 588 -13.05 17.82 -5.02
C TRP A 588 -14.24 16.89 -4.95
N VAL A 589 -15.32 17.30 -5.53
CA VAL A 589 -16.55 16.52 -5.65
C VAL A 589 -17.06 16.64 -7.07
N LEU A 590 -17.14 15.50 -7.76
CA LEU A 590 -17.71 15.40 -9.11
C LEU A 590 -19.04 14.64 -9.04
N PRO A 591 -20.17 15.26 -9.40
CA PRO A 591 -21.41 14.51 -9.59
C PRO A 591 -21.31 13.69 -10.87
N VAL A 592 -21.61 12.40 -10.80
CA VAL A 592 -21.53 11.49 -11.95
C VAL A 592 -22.77 10.62 -12.08
N ARG A 593 -23.09 10.26 -13.33
CA ARG A 593 -23.93 9.12 -13.67
C ARG A 593 -23.09 7.86 -13.64
N VAL A 594 -23.50 6.83 -12.93
CA VAL A 594 -22.81 5.55 -12.89
C VAL A 594 -23.56 4.54 -13.77
N GLN A 595 -22.84 3.95 -14.73
CA GLN A 595 -23.30 2.81 -15.54
C GLN A 595 -22.62 1.55 -15.05
N GLN A 596 -23.37 0.60 -14.50
CA GLN A 596 -22.83 -0.69 -14.07
C GLN A 596 -23.10 -1.77 -15.11
N ASN A 597 -22.05 -2.31 -15.70
CA ASN A 597 -22.14 -3.33 -16.74
C ASN A 597 -23.06 -2.92 -17.91
N GLY A 598 -22.97 -1.68 -18.36
CA GLY A 598 -23.78 -1.12 -19.45
C GLY A 598 -25.18 -0.66 -19.04
N ALA A 599 -25.60 -0.81 -17.79
CA ALA A 599 -26.92 -0.39 -17.35
C ALA A 599 -26.85 0.72 -16.29
N PHE A 600 -27.82 1.64 -16.30
CA PHE A 600 -27.90 2.68 -15.28
C PHE A 600 -27.87 2.09 -13.87
N TRP A 601 -26.87 2.45 -13.09
CA TRP A 601 -26.77 2.06 -11.67
C TRP A 601 -27.37 3.14 -10.76
N GLY A 602 -27.03 4.40 -11.00
CA GLY A 602 -27.51 5.53 -10.20
C GLY A 602 -26.64 6.76 -10.39
N THR A 603 -26.95 7.79 -9.64
CA THR A 603 -26.07 8.97 -9.44
C THR A 603 -25.14 8.72 -8.26
N ALA A 604 -23.94 9.29 -8.30
CA ALA A 604 -22.98 9.26 -7.21
C ALA A 604 -22.12 10.52 -7.22
N HIS A 605 -21.38 10.75 -6.13
CA HIS A 605 -20.30 11.72 -6.11
C HIS A 605 -18.97 10.99 -6.11
N ILE A 606 -18.07 11.30 -7.04
CA ILE A 606 -16.65 10.98 -6.88
C ILE A 606 -16.07 12.06 -5.98
N VAL A 607 -15.53 11.65 -4.84
CA VAL A 607 -14.95 12.56 -3.84
C VAL A 607 -13.51 12.15 -3.60
N GLU A 608 -12.63 13.15 -3.62
CA GLU A 608 -11.22 13.00 -3.31
C GLU A 608 -11.01 12.49 -1.89
N ASN A 609 -10.06 11.61 -1.68
CA ASN A 609 -9.68 11.15 -0.35
C ASN A 609 -8.74 12.17 0.33
N GLY A 610 -8.59 12.06 1.64
CA GLY A 610 -7.67 12.91 2.42
C GLY A 610 -6.40 12.12 2.72
N ASP A 611 -5.35 12.33 1.92
CA ASP A 611 -4.09 11.64 1.91
C ASP A 611 -2.93 12.55 1.45
N GLU A 612 -1.81 11.99 1.07
CA GLU A 612 -0.65 12.70 0.56
C GLU A 612 -0.96 13.45 -0.74
N ASP A 613 -1.74 12.86 -1.66
CA ASP A 613 -2.12 13.44 -2.96
C ASP A 613 -2.95 14.69 -2.80
N TRP A 614 -3.93 14.62 -1.90
CA TRP A 614 -4.74 15.76 -1.53
C TRP A 614 -3.90 16.89 -0.93
N LEU A 615 -2.94 16.58 -0.03
CA LEU A 615 -2.03 17.58 0.54
C LEU A 615 -1.23 18.29 -0.55
N ILE A 616 -0.68 17.55 -1.50
CA ILE A 616 0.09 18.11 -2.64
C ILE A 616 -0.80 19.02 -3.48
N ARG A 617 -2.01 18.57 -3.85
CA ARG A 617 -2.97 19.38 -4.61
C ARG A 617 -3.32 20.70 -3.91
N MET A 618 -3.41 20.67 -2.59
CA MET A 618 -3.68 21.86 -1.78
C MET A 618 -2.43 22.74 -1.56
N GLY A 619 -1.26 22.36 -2.10
CA GLY A 619 0.00 23.08 -1.90
C GLY A 619 0.53 22.97 -0.47
N LEU A 620 0.14 21.92 0.24
CA LEU A 620 0.52 21.62 1.61
C LEU A 620 1.68 20.63 1.64
N ASN A 621 2.30 20.48 2.81
CA ASN A 621 3.39 19.54 2.99
C ASN A 621 2.82 18.11 3.11
N ALA A 622 3.12 17.22 2.16
CA ALA A 622 2.71 15.83 2.17
C ALA A 622 3.26 15.04 3.38
N ASP A 623 4.44 15.42 3.89
CA ASP A 623 5.03 14.89 5.12
C ASP A 623 4.42 15.48 6.41
N GLY A 624 3.42 16.33 6.32
CA GLY A 624 2.67 16.80 7.48
C GLY A 624 1.87 15.68 8.14
N ALA A 625 1.58 15.80 9.43
CA ALA A 625 0.81 14.79 10.15
C ALA A 625 -0.69 15.01 9.94
N LEU A 626 -1.34 14.15 9.16
CA LEU A 626 -2.76 14.18 8.83
C LEU A 626 -3.53 13.09 9.59
N TYR A 627 -4.59 13.47 10.27
CA TYR A 627 -5.45 12.59 11.06
C TYR A 627 -6.92 12.72 10.67
N LYS A 628 -7.54 11.63 10.24
CA LYS A 628 -9.00 11.52 10.06
C LYS A 628 -9.65 11.15 11.37
N MET A 629 -10.62 11.97 11.80
CA MET A 629 -11.24 11.84 13.13
C MET A 629 -12.62 11.18 13.03
N TYR A 630 -12.77 10.04 13.69
CA TYR A 630 -14.02 9.25 13.70
C TYR A 630 -14.85 9.44 14.95
N ASN A 631 -14.29 10.10 15.99
CA ASN A 631 -14.94 10.28 17.28
C ASN A 631 -14.72 11.69 17.82
N SER A 632 -15.43 11.98 18.92
CA SER A 632 -15.23 13.18 19.74
C SER A 632 -13.77 13.38 20.16
N PHE A 633 -13.37 14.62 20.42
CA PHE A 633 -12.04 14.97 20.90
C PHE A 633 -12.12 15.61 22.28
N THR A 634 -12.64 14.83 23.26
CA THR A 634 -12.91 15.27 24.66
C THR A 634 -12.23 14.40 25.70
N SER A 635 -11.43 13.44 25.28
CA SER A 635 -10.62 12.59 26.15
C SER A 635 -9.30 12.22 25.50
N PRO A 636 -8.27 11.91 26.31
CA PRO A 636 -6.98 11.47 25.78
C PRO A 636 -7.05 10.22 24.90
N SER A 637 -7.98 9.31 25.17
CA SER A 637 -8.15 8.08 24.39
C SER A 637 -8.66 8.36 22.97
N HIS A 638 -9.34 9.49 22.74
CA HIS A 638 -9.79 9.86 21.39
C HIS A 638 -8.62 10.17 20.44
N ALA A 639 -7.48 10.62 20.96
CA ALA A 639 -6.26 10.80 20.17
C ALA A 639 -5.61 9.45 19.74
N THR A 640 -5.87 8.38 20.47
CA THR A 640 -5.25 7.06 20.19
C THR A 640 -6.16 6.09 19.49
N SER A 641 -7.47 6.07 19.81
CA SER A 641 -8.45 5.11 19.28
C SER A 641 -9.56 5.74 18.45
N GLY A 642 -9.66 7.07 18.44
CA GLY A 642 -10.67 7.81 17.68
C GLY A 642 -10.14 8.50 16.42
N ALA A 643 -8.89 8.28 16.07
CA ALA A 643 -8.20 8.89 14.95
C ALA A 643 -7.51 7.83 14.08
N GLU A 644 -7.60 8.01 12.77
CA GLU A 644 -6.80 7.30 11.78
C GLU A 644 -5.71 8.22 11.26
N LYS A 645 -4.44 7.83 11.41
CA LYS A 645 -3.33 8.58 10.84
C LYS A 645 -3.23 8.27 9.36
N LYS A 646 -3.41 9.27 8.50
CA LYS A 646 -3.42 9.13 7.03
C LYS A 646 -2.02 9.20 6.44
N THR A 647 -1.18 10.09 6.95
CA THR A 647 0.22 10.26 6.60
C THR A 647 1.11 9.86 7.77
N ARG A 648 2.43 9.67 7.59
CA ARG A 648 3.39 9.31 8.66
C ARG A 648 2.91 8.13 9.53
N LYS A 649 2.35 7.09 8.91
CA LYS A 649 1.74 5.92 9.58
C LYS A 649 2.72 5.14 10.46
N TYR A 650 4.03 5.37 10.28
CA TYR A 650 5.12 4.78 11.09
C TYR A 650 5.30 5.42 12.48
N GLU A 651 4.67 6.57 12.74
CA GLU A 651 4.74 7.25 14.03
C GLU A 651 3.50 6.99 14.90
N ALA A 652 3.68 7.03 16.21
CA ALA A 652 2.56 7.01 17.15
C ALA A 652 1.82 8.36 17.17
N ASN A 653 0.57 8.37 17.67
CA ASN A 653 -0.28 9.57 17.76
C ASN A 653 0.03 10.41 19.02
N THR A 654 1.29 10.52 19.42
CA THR A 654 1.70 11.26 20.64
C THR A 654 1.46 12.75 20.48
N ASP A 655 1.71 13.30 19.31
CA ASP A 655 1.50 14.70 18.97
C ASP A 655 0.02 15.10 19.02
N LEU A 656 -0.88 14.24 18.54
CA LEU A 656 -2.33 14.45 18.66
C LEU A 656 -2.79 14.40 20.12
N ARG A 657 -2.12 13.60 20.95
CA ARG A 657 -2.34 13.58 22.39
C ARG A 657 -1.89 14.88 23.05
N ASP A 658 -0.72 15.41 22.64
CA ASP A 658 -0.18 16.68 23.13
C ASP A 658 -1.10 17.85 22.76
N LEU A 659 -1.71 17.84 21.56
CA LEU A 659 -2.75 18.79 21.18
C LEU A 659 -3.94 18.73 22.16
N TYR A 660 -4.44 17.53 22.46
CA TYR A 660 -5.54 17.38 23.41
C TYR A 660 -5.20 17.95 24.80
N ASP A 661 -4.04 17.60 25.33
CA ASP A 661 -3.61 18.06 26.63
C ASP A 661 -3.42 19.60 26.65
N GLY A 662 -2.88 20.18 25.58
CA GLY A 662 -2.65 21.61 25.47
C GLY A 662 -3.91 22.45 25.38
N VAL A 663 -4.89 22.06 24.56
CA VAL A 663 -6.16 22.81 24.41
C VAL A 663 -7.04 22.72 25.69
N ASN A 664 -6.80 21.73 26.54
CA ASN A 664 -7.48 21.56 27.83
C ASN A 664 -6.75 22.21 29.02
N LEU A 665 -5.66 22.95 28.80
CA LEU A 665 -5.06 23.81 29.80
C LEU A 665 -6.09 24.90 30.25
N ALA A 666 -5.78 25.62 31.30
CA ALA A 666 -6.66 26.66 31.84
C ALA A 666 -6.05 28.06 31.74
N GLY A 667 -6.88 29.08 31.60
CA GLY A 667 -6.50 30.49 31.70
C GLY A 667 -5.43 30.89 30.70
N GLU A 668 -4.42 31.65 31.12
CA GLU A 668 -3.33 32.14 30.26
C GLU A 668 -2.49 30.99 29.66
N ALA A 669 -2.32 29.86 30.35
CA ALA A 669 -1.57 28.75 29.80
C ALA A 669 -2.25 28.16 28.55
N ARG A 670 -3.59 28.00 28.57
CA ARG A 670 -4.36 27.61 27.39
C ARG A 670 -4.23 28.65 26.27
N ARG A 671 -4.41 29.92 26.61
CA ARG A 671 -4.33 31.01 25.64
C ARG A 671 -2.98 31.03 24.89
N HIS A 672 -1.86 30.92 25.61
CA HIS A 672 -0.53 30.82 25.02
C HIS A 672 -0.40 29.60 24.12
N TYR A 673 -0.82 28.45 24.63
CA TYR A 673 -0.78 27.19 23.86
C TYR A 673 -1.50 27.30 22.51
N LEU A 674 -2.71 27.90 22.50
CA LEU A 674 -3.52 28.07 21.30
C LEU A 674 -2.81 28.95 20.25
N TYR A 675 -2.16 30.06 20.68
CA TYR A 675 -1.42 30.93 19.77
C TYR A 675 -0.10 30.32 19.26
N ASP A 676 0.51 29.47 20.05
CA ASP A 676 1.81 28.88 19.72
C ASP A 676 1.67 27.59 18.89
N HIS A 677 0.49 26.94 18.89
CA HIS A 677 0.32 25.59 18.30
C HIS A 677 -0.86 25.45 17.34
N LEU A 678 -1.76 26.44 17.24
CA LEU A 678 -2.83 26.43 16.25
C LEU A 678 -2.58 27.49 15.19
N ASP A 679 -2.80 27.13 13.94
CA ASP A 679 -3.11 28.11 12.89
C ASP A 679 -4.50 28.68 13.16
N VAL A 680 -4.55 29.69 14.03
CA VAL A 680 -5.81 30.28 14.52
C VAL A 680 -6.64 30.83 13.36
N ALA A 681 -5.99 31.37 12.33
CA ALA A 681 -6.69 31.95 11.19
C ALA A 681 -7.42 30.85 10.39
N GLN A 682 -6.72 29.74 10.12
CA GLN A 682 -7.30 28.61 9.39
C GLN A 682 -8.41 27.91 10.21
N VAL A 683 -8.19 27.67 11.50
CA VAL A 683 -9.23 27.08 12.37
C VAL A 683 -10.46 27.97 12.45
N VAL A 684 -10.29 29.30 12.50
CA VAL A 684 -11.39 30.28 12.47
C VAL A 684 -12.13 30.25 11.13
N ASN A 685 -11.42 30.14 10.00
CA ASN A 685 -12.04 30.00 8.68
C ASN A 685 -12.89 28.71 8.61
N PHE A 686 -12.34 27.58 9.04
CA PHE A 686 -13.06 26.31 9.11
C PHE A 686 -14.35 26.42 9.94
N LEU A 687 -14.26 26.96 11.15
CA LEU A 687 -15.43 27.12 12.04
C LEU A 687 -16.47 28.08 11.47
N ALA A 688 -16.04 29.16 10.82
CA ALA A 688 -16.93 30.12 10.18
C ALA A 688 -17.65 29.50 8.97
N ALA A 689 -16.96 28.80 8.09
CA ALA A 689 -17.55 28.07 6.97
C ALA A 689 -18.58 27.04 7.46
N ARG A 690 -18.25 26.30 8.53
CA ARG A 690 -19.18 25.36 9.17
C ARG A 690 -20.50 26.04 9.61
N VAL A 691 -20.45 27.26 10.14
CA VAL A 691 -21.66 28.00 10.50
C VAL A 691 -22.46 28.37 9.26
N ILE A 692 -21.79 28.82 8.20
CA ILE A 692 -22.45 29.21 6.93
C ILE A 692 -23.15 28.00 6.31
N THR A 693 -22.49 26.86 6.22
CA THR A 693 -23.09 25.63 5.67
C THR A 693 -24.15 25.02 6.59
N GLY A 694 -24.18 25.41 7.87
CA GLY A 694 -25.04 24.78 8.87
C GLY A 694 -24.69 23.31 9.13
N ASP A 695 -23.42 22.93 8.98
CA ASP A 695 -22.98 21.55 9.17
C ASP A 695 -23.16 21.11 10.62
N THR A 696 -24.08 20.19 10.83
CA THR A 696 -24.46 19.67 12.15
C THR A 696 -23.78 18.37 12.52
N ASP A 697 -23.06 17.72 11.61
CA ASP A 697 -22.37 16.45 11.87
C ASP A 697 -20.90 16.64 12.24
N CYS A 698 -20.34 17.82 12.10
CA CYS A 698 -19.07 18.21 12.70
C CYS A 698 -19.33 18.79 14.11
N CYS A 699 -18.45 18.74 15.08
CA CYS A 699 -17.12 18.19 15.08
C CYS A 699 -16.98 17.11 16.18
N HIS A 700 -18.01 16.31 16.39
CA HIS A 700 -17.91 15.08 17.19
C HIS A 700 -17.39 13.89 16.35
N LYS A 701 -17.21 14.05 15.04
CA LYS A 701 -16.62 13.23 13.99
C LYS A 701 -16.54 14.07 12.71
N ASN A 702 -16.15 13.48 11.59
CA ASN A 702 -16.22 14.07 10.25
C ASN A 702 -15.35 15.34 10.11
N TYR A 703 -14.08 15.23 10.49
CA TYR A 703 -13.10 16.30 10.29
C TYR A 703 -11.70 15.68 10.27
N TYR A 704 -10.74 16.47 9.77
CA TYR A 704 -9.32 16.17 9.88
C TYR A 704 -8.64 17.12 10.86
N PHE A 705 -7.59 16.63 11.51
CA PHE A 705 -6.52 17.44 12.04
C PHE A 705 -5.29 17.31 11.15
N TYR A 706 -4.63 18.41 10.87
CA TYR A 706 -3.37 18.47 10.16
C TYR A 706 -2.35 19.29 10.91
N ARG A 707 -1.10 18.87 10.91
CA ARG A 707 0.02 19.63 11.46
C ARG A 707 1.16 19.66 10.45
N ASP A 708 1.60 20.87 10.06
CA ASP A 708 2.78 21.04 9.22
C ASP A 708 4.05 20.80 10.06
N THR A 709 4.60 19.60 10.00
CA THR A 709 5.73 19.16 10.84
C THR A 709 7.06 19.76 10.43
N SER A 710 7.16 20.38 9.26
CA SER A 710 8.42 20.89 8.70
C SER A 710 8.53 22.42 8.68
N ARG A 711 7.44 23.16 8.84
CA ARG A 711 7.39 24.63 8.73
C ARG A 711 6.88 25.28 10.01
N SER A 712 5.55 25.53 10.07
CA SER A 712 4.97 26.24 11.22
C SER A 712 4.83 25.39 12.46
N ASN A 713 4.70 24.07 12.29
CA ASN A 713 4.39 23.11 13.35
C ASN A 713 3.05 23.39 14.06
N GLU A 714 2.14 24.10 13.39
CA GLU A 714 0.82 24.47 13.88
C GLU A 714 -0.25 23.49 13.42
N TRP A 715 -1.28 23.32 14.24
CA TRP A 715 -2.42 22.47 13.94
C TRP A 715 -3.50 23.23 13.21
N GLN A 716 -4.13 22.58 12.24
CA GLN A 716 -5.27 23.03 11.47
C GLN A 716 -6.45 22.07 11.60
N MET A 717 -7.67 22.51 11.28
CA MET A 717 -8.87 21.69 11.18
C MET A 717 -9.46 21.79 9.78
N TRP A 718 -9.88 20.64 9.21
CA TRP A 718 -10.39 20.56 7.85
C TRP A 718 -11.68 19.73 7.77
N PRO A 719 -12.56 19.97 6.77
CA PRO A 719 -13.84 19.29 6.67
C PRO A 719 -13.72 17.88 6.13
N TRP A 720 -14.62 17.00 6.58
CA TRP A 720 -14.90 15.70 6.00
C TRP A 720 -16.38 15.36 6.16
N ASP A 721 -16.98 14.62 5.17
CA ASP A 721 -18.35 14.10 5.21
C ASP A 721 -19.39 15.19 5.54
N VAL A 722 -19.46 16.20 4.68
CA VAL A 722 -20.22 17.45 4.89
C VAL A 722 -21.65 17.39 4.35
N ASP A 723 -22.20 16.21 4.11
CA ASP A 723 -23.53 16.01 3.53
C ASP A 723 -24.69 16.39 4.46
N LEU A 724 -24.44 16.52 5.79
CA LEU A 724 -25.40 17.04 6.77
C LEU A 724 -25.30 18.54 6.95
N SER A 725 -25.42 19.28 5.85
CA SER A 725 -25.36 20.72 5.73
C SER A 725 -26.60 21.27 5.01
N PHE A 726 -26.67 22.58 4.84
CA PHE A 726 -27.77 23.25 4.11
C PHE A 726 -29.15 22.81 4.59
N GLY A 727 -29.41 22.96 5.90
CA GLY A 727 -30.70 22.64 6.52
C GLY A 727 -30.92 21.15 6.83
N ARG A 728 -30.03 20.26 6.40
CA ARG A 728 -30.19 18.84 6.64
C ARG A 728 -29.60 18.43 8.00
N ARG A 729 -30.35 17.62 8.74
CA ARG A 729 -29.96 17.20 10.08
C ARG A 729 -30.59 15.85 10.46
N TRP A 730 -29.88 15.05 11.27
CA TRP A 730 -30.42 13.87 11.91
C TRP A 730 -31.28 14.24 13.14
N ILE A 731 -32.59 14.02 13.09
CA ILE A 731 -33.47 14.10 14.24
C ILE A 731 -34.06 12.71 14.48
N ARG A 732 -33.71 12.08 15.61
CA ARG A 732 -34.23 10.79 16.07
C ARG A 732 -34.13 9.67 15.04
N SER A 733 -33.05 9.59 14.30
CA SER A 733 -32.77 8.58 13.25
C SER A 733 -33.79 8.49 12.08
N LEU A 734 -34.78 9.33 12.02
CA LEU A 734 -35.87 9.23 11.04
C LEU A 734 -36.20 10.53 10.34
N THR A 735 -35.70 11.68 10.80
CA THR A 735 -36.06 12.97 10.23
C THR A 735 -34.89 13.51 9.42
N TYR A 736 -35.12 13.62 8.15
CA TYR A 736 -34.20 14.10 7.14
C TYR A 736 -34.01 15.63 7.15
N TRP A 737 -34.94 16.38 7.69
CA TRP A 737 -35.04 17.83 7.56
C TRP A 737 -35.26 18.52 8.89
N ASP A 738 -34.61 19.67 9.13
CA ASP A 738 -34.87 20.55 10.25
C ASP A 738 -34.62 22.02 9.87
N GLN A 739 -35.67 22.78 9.86
CA GLN A 739 -35.64 24.23 9.58
C GLN A 739 -35.17 25.08 10.79
N ASN A 740 -34.96 24.47 11.96
CA ASN A 740 -34.65 25.21 13.20
C ASN A 740 -33.15 25.16 13.54
N LEU A 741 -32.25 25.36 12.59
CA LEU A 741 -30.79 25.40 12.85
C LEU A 741 -30.35 26.65 13.60
N ILE A 742 -31.07 27.76 13.46
CA ILE A 742 -30.68 29.08 14.00
C ILE A 742 -30.60 29.13 15.53
N PRO A 743 -31.40 28.41 16.34
CA PRO A 743 -31.23 28.40 17.79
C PRO A 743 -30.14 27.41 18.29
N ASP A 744 -29.52 26.61 17.45
CA ASP A 744 -28.58 25.60 17.91
C ASP A 744 -27.19 26.19 18.17
N THR A 745 -26.95 26.50 19.45
CA THR A 745 -25.63 26.99 19.91
C THR A 745 -24.50 26.03 19.63
N SER A 746 -24.78 24.76 19.32
CA SER A 746 -23.75 23.77 18.98
C SER A 746 -23.07 24.01 17.62
N LEU A 747 -23.67 24.87 16.76
CA LEU A 747 -22.99 25.31 15.53
C LEU A 747 -21.78 26.22 15.82
N PHE A 748 -21.78 26.93 16.95
CA PHE A 748 -20.69 27.83 17.33
C PHE A 748 -19.63 27.18 18.22
N THR A 749 -19.90 26.01 18.76
CA THR A 749 -19.02 25.28 19.69
C THR A 749 -18.60 23.93 19.13
N GLY A 750 -17.74 23.22 19.85
CA GLY A 750 -17.13 22.00 19.39
C GLY A 750 -18.06 20.79 19.30
N ARG A 751 -19.24 20.84 19.92
CA ARG A 751 -20.12 19.67 19.98
C ARG A 751 -19.37 18.38 20.32
N ASN A 752 -18.75 18.34 21.49
CA ASN A 752 -17.82 17.30 21.95
C ASN A 752 -16.42 17.31 21.26
N ASN A 753 -15.91 18.51 20.94
CA ASN A 753 -14.55 18.68 20.49
C ASN A 753 -13.88 19.86 21.24
N SER A 754 -12.81 19.55 21.95
CA SER A 754 -12.12 20.53 22.81
C SER A 754 -11.43 21.65 22.03
N VAL A 755 -11.07 21.46 20.75
CA VAL A 755 -10.38 22.51 19.95
C VAL A 755 -11.33 23.66 19.61
N PRO A 756 -12.50 23.46 18.95
CA PRO A 756 -13.48 24.54 18.75
C PRO A 756 -13.97 25.18 20.05
N ASP A 757 -14.17 24.37 21.11
CA ASP A 757 -14.58 24.87 22.41
C ASP A 757 -13.51 25.81 23.01
N ALA A 758 -12.23 25.46 22.94
CA ALA A 758 -11.12 26.27 23.41
C ALA A 758 -11.00 27.60 22.63
N VAL A 759 -11.20 27.56 21.30
CA VAL A 759 -11.24 28.78 20.44
C VAL A 759 -12.42 29.67 20.81
N PHE A 760 -13.60 29.09 20.97
CA PHE A 760 -14.80 29.86 21.34
C PHE A 760 -14.74 30.43 22.76
N ASP A 761 -14.14 29.71 23.70
CA ASP A 761 -13.98 30.14 25.09
C ASP A 761 -12.93 31.25 25.27
N THR A 762 -11.97 31.35 24.33
CA THR A 762 -10.92 32.38 24.35
C THR A 762 -11.48 33.69 23.76
N PRO A 763 -11.63 34.79 24.55
CA PRO A 763 -12.39 35.99 24.13
C PRO A 763 -11.90 36.61 22.82
N GLU A 764 -10.59 36.70 22.61
CA GLU A 764 -10.01 37.29 21.40
C GLU A 764 -10.26 36.41 20.17
N MET A 765 -10.09 35.10 20.29
CA MET A 765 -10.33 34.17 19.21
C MET A 765 -11.81 34.06 18.87
N ARG A 766 -12.69 34.09 19.86
CA ARG A 766 -14.13 34.19 19.64
C ARG A 766 -14.51 35.44 18.86
N GLN A 767 -13.88 36.59 19.13
CA GLN A 767 -14.12 37.80 18.36
C GLN A 767 -13.63 37.65 16.91
N MET A 768 -12.47 37.06 16.69
CA MET A 768 -11.97 36.75 15.34
C MET A 768 -12.96 35.83 14.60
N TYR A 769 -13.38 34.76 15.24
CA TYR A 769 -14.36 33.83 14.70
C TYR A 769 -15.69 34.49 14.31
N LEU A 770 -16.33 35.25 15.23
CA LEU A 770 -17.60 35.92 14.95
C LEU A 770 -17.46 36.98 13.86
N ARG A 771 -16.31 37.66 13.76
CA ARG A 771 -16.03 38.58 12.64
C ARG A 771 -15.92 37.85 11.32
N ARG A 772 -15.23 36.71 11.29
CA ARG A 772 -15.12 35.90 10.07
C ARG A 772 -16.48 35.33 9.62
N VAL A 773 -17.30 34.87 10.57
CA VAL A 773 -18.68 34.46 10.26
C VAL A 773 -19.42 35.63 9.60
N ARG A 774 -19.33 36.86 10.17
CA ARG A 774 -19.95 38.04 9.60
C ARG A 774 -19.43 38.35 8.19
N THR A 775 -18.12 38.25 7.96
CA THR A 775 -17.53 38.48 6.65
C THR A 775 -18.08 37.46 5.63
N LEU A 776 -18.10 36.17 5.98
CA LEU A 776 -18.63 35.14 5.09
C LEU A 776 -20.15 35.32 4.85
N MET A 777 -20.92 35.78 5.84
CA MET A 777 -22.33 36.16 5.64
C MET A 777 -22.48 37.28 4.60
N ASP A 778 -21.65 38.31 4.68
CA ASP A 778 -21.70 39.43 3.73
C ASP A 778 -21.24 39.02 2.32
N GLU A 779 -20.27 38.08 2.22
CA GLU A 779 -19.72 37.60 0.97
C GLU A 779 -20.57 36.52 0.30
N LEU A 780 -21.08 35.54 1.06
CA LEU A 780 -21.75 34.34 0.55
C LEU A 780 -23.29 34.41 0.68
N LEU A 781 -23.81 34.83 1.84
CA LEU A 781 -25.28 34.92 2.01
C LEU A 781 -25.89 36.22 1.45
N LYS A 782 -25.08 37.25 1.27
CA LYS A 782 -25.49 38.58 0.78
C LYS A 782 -26.53 39.28 1.65
N PRO A 783 -26.71 40.63 1.52
CA PRO A 783 -27.72 41.39 2.24
C PRO A 783 -29.15 41.15 1.71
N PRO A 784 -30.18 41.28 2.55
CA PRO A 784 -31.57 41.24 2.11
C PRO A 784 -31.85 42.20 0.95
N GLY A 785 -32.54 41.74 -0.08
CA GLY A 785 -32.89 42.49 -1.28
C GLY A 785 -31.82 42.46 -2.39
N THR A 786 -30.75 41.69 -2.26
CA THR A 786 -29.83 41.40 -3.36
C THR A 786 -30.60 40.67 -4.49
N PRO A 787 -30.46 41.10 -5.76
CA PRO A 787 -31.03 40.37 -6.91
C PRO A 787 -30.60 38.92 -6.93
N VAL A 788 -31.47 37.99 -7.37
CA VAL A 788 -31.18 36.54 -7.37
C VAL A 788 -29.95 36.22 -8.18
N GLU A 789 -29.76 36.91 -9.30
CA GLU A 789 -28.58 36.72 -10.18
C GLU A 789 -27.25 37.13 -9.53
N ASP A 790 -27.25 37.89 -8.46
CA ASP A 790 -26.09 38.34 -7.68
C ASP A 790 -25.89 37.54 -6.37
N LEU A 791 -26.80 36.62 -6.07
CA LEU A 791 -26.68 35.72 -4.95
C LEU A 791 -25.58 34.66 -5.24
N HIS A 792 -25.01 34.09 -4.18
CA HIS A 792 -23.92 33.15 -4.31
C HIS A 792 -24.43 31.72 -4.51
N TYR A 793 -25.41 31.29 -3.74
CA TYR A 793 -25.84 29.90 -3.71
C TYR A 793 -26.96 29.59 -4.71
N GLU A 794 -27.94 30.43 -4.86
CA GLU A 794 -29.14 30.14 -5.64
C GLU A 794 -28.83 29.89 -7.14
N PRO A 795 -28.04 30.75 -7.84
CA PRO A 795 -27.66 30.47 -9.23
C PRO A 795 -26.84 29.18 -9.36
N ARG A 796 -26.02 28.86 -8.34
CA ARG A 796 -25.23 27.61 -8.33
C ARG A 796 -26.12 26.40 -8.07
N MET A 797 -27.11 26.49 -7.19
CA MET A 797 -28.11 25.43 -6.97
C MET A 797 -28.90 25.16 -8.23
N ASP A 798 -29.36 26.21 -8.94
CA ASP A 798 -30.04 26.11 -10.23
C ASP A 798 -29.20 25.40 -11.29
N GLU A 799 -27.93 25.80 -11.42
CA GLU A 799 -26.97 25.17 -12.34
C GLU A 799 -26.81 23.67 -12.05
N LEU A 800 -26.57 23.31 -10.79
CA LEU A 800 -26.42 21.94 -10.35
C LEU A 800 -27.73 21.14 -10.51
N ALA A 801 -28.87 21.76 -10.23
CA ALA A 801 -30.17 21.15 -10.43
C ALA A 801 -30.43 20.81 -11.90
N ALA A 802 -30.11 21.73 -12.82
CA ALA A 802 -30.25 21.51 -14.26
C ALA A 802 -29.34 20.35 -14.74
N LEU A 803 -28.14 20.26 -14.19
CA LEU A 803 -27.18 19.19 -14.50
C LEU A 803 -27.64 17.82 -13.98
N ILE A 804 -28.15 17.76 -12.74
CA ILE A 804 -28.39 16.50 -12.00
C ILE A 804 -29.80 15.95 -12.23
N ALA A 805 -30.81 16.82 -12.42
CA ALA A 805 -32.23 16.43 -12.41
C ALA A 805 -32.62 15.27 -13.34
N PRO A 806 -32.11 15.17 -14.59
CA PRO A 806 -32.48 14.08 -15.47
C PRO A 806 -32.10 12.70 -14.92
N ASP A 807 -30.89 12.60 -14.34
CA ASP A 807 -30.37 11.34 -13.77
C ASP A 807 -30.92 11.10 -12.35
N ALA A 808 -31.16 12.16 -11.57
CA ALA A 808 -31.78 12.03 -10.26
C ALA A 808 -33.20 11.45 -10.34
N ALA A 809 -33.95 11.75 -11.41
CA ALA A 809 -35.27 11.14 -11.64
C ALA A 809 -35.17 9.62 -11.85
N LEU A 810 -34.16 9.17 -12.63
CA LEU A 810 -33.87 7.74 -12.83
C LEU A 810 -33.39 7.06 -11.54
N ASP A 811 -32.53 7.74 -10.78
CA ASP A 811 -32.03 7.29 -9.48
C ASP A 811 -33.17 7.10 -8.47
N ALA A 812 -34.07 8.09 -8.38
CA ALA A 812 -35.25 8.04 -7.51
C ALA A 812 -36.18 6.88 -7.89
N ALA A 813 -36.41 6.67 -9.20
CA ALA A 813 -37.23 5.57 -9.69
C ALA A 813 -36.62 4.19 -9.36
N LYS A 814 -35.30 4.05 -9.43
CA LYS A 814 -34.60 2.78 -9.17
C LYS A 814 -34.44 2.47 -7.68
N TRP A 815 -33.99 3.45 -6.90
CA TRP A 815 -33.57 3.26 -5.51
C TRP A 815 -34.60 3.70 -4.48
N ASN A 816 -35.69 4.38 -4.92
CA ASN A 816 -36.69 5.01 -4.05
C ASN A 816 -36.06 6.02 -3.05
N SER A 817 -34.96 6.65 -3.43
CA SER A 817 -34.21 7.61 -2.60
C SER A 817 -35.03 8.81 -2.17
N HIS A 818 -35.97 9.25 -3.04
CA HIS A 818 -36.89 10.36 -2.75
C HIS A 818 -37.81 10.11 -1.54
N ALA A 819 -38.08 8.85 -1.19
CA ALA A 819 -38.91 8.47 -0.05
C ALA A 819 -38.10 8.17 1.22
N TRP A 820 -36.75 8.16 1.16
CA TRP A 820 -35.93 7.89 2.34
C TRP A 820 -36.13 8.95 3.43
N GLY A 821 -36.10 8.54 4.67
CA GLY A 821 -36.28 9.41 5.83
C GLY A 821 -37.77 9.69 6.20
N ASN A 822 -38.72 9.17 5.45
CA ASN A 822 -40.17 9.31 5.72
C ASN A 822 -40.61 8.26 6.76
N GLY A 823 -40.16 8.39 8.00
CA GLY A 823 -40.65 7.54 9.10
C GLY A 823 -42.09 7.90 9.49
N SER A 824 -42.79 7.04 10.24
CA SER A 824 -44.17 7.21 10.71
C SER A 824 -44.40 8.46 11.59
N THR A 825 -43.34 9.12 11.98
CA THR A 825 -43.38 10.35 12.82
C THR A 825 -42.85 11.59 12.11
N SER A 826 -42.42 11.46 10.84
CA SER A 826 -41.94 12.59 10.03
C SER A 826 -43.09 13.26 9.31
N PRO A 827 -43.17 14.58 9.33
CA PRO A 827 -44.10 15.31 8.45
C PRO A 827 -43.63 15.33 7.01
N CYS A 828 -42.41 14.89 6.70
CA CYS A 828 -41.83 15.00 5.37
C CYS A 828 -42.34 13.93 4.43
N CYS A 829 -42.88 14.42 3.35
CA CYS A 829 -43.30 13.67 2.19
C CYS A 829 -42.13 13.22 1.33
N PRO A 830 -42.31 12.25 0.44
CA PRO A 830 -41.41 12.08 -0.66
C PRO A 830 -41.08 13.41 -1.34
N GLN A 831 -39.81 13.74 -1.51
CA GLN A 831 -39.39 14.96 -2.20
C GLN A 831 -38.62 14.58 -3.46
N SER A 832 -38.98 15.19 -4.57
CA SER A 832 -38.17 15.23 -5.78
C SER A 832 -36.87 16.02 -5.54
N LEU A 833 -35.91 15.95 -6.44
CA LEU A 833 -34.72 16.77 -6.39
C LEU A 833 -35.05 18.25 -6.37
N LEU A 834 -35.93 18.72 -7.27
CA LEU A 834 -36.29 20.14 -7.36
C LEU A 834 -36.98 20.64 -6.08
N GLU A 835 -37.92 19.86 -5.51
CA GLU A 835 -38.53 20.25 -4.23
C GLU A 835 -37.51 20.30 -3.09
N ALA A 836 -36.46 19.50 -3.12
CA ALA A 836 -35.41 19.56 -2.12
C ALA A 836 -34.44 20.74 -2.36
N VAL A 837 -34.27 21.17 -3.59
CA VAL A 837 -33.52 22.39 -3.96
C VAL A 837 -34.31 23.64 -3.57
N ASP A 838 -35.57 23.74 -3.93
CA ASP A 838 -36.45 24.86 -3.54
C ASP A 838 -36.45 25.07 -2.00
N GLU A 839 -36.42 23.99 -1.24
CA GLU A 839 -36.33 24.01 0.22
C GLU A 839 -34.98 24.54 0.72
N MET A 840 -33.85 24.15 0.04
CA MET A 840 -32.53 24.67 0.36
C MET A 840 -32.40 26.15 0.06
N GLU A 841 -32.93 26.63 -1.08
CA GLU A 841 -32.97 28.02 -1.46
C GLU A 841 -33.74 28.85 -0.45
N TYR A 842 -34.96 28.38 -0.07
CA TYR A 842 -35.76 29.03 0.97
C TYR A 842 -35.02 29.19 2.30
N PHE A 843 -34.16 28.22 2.67
CA PHE A 843 -33.35 28.28 3.88
C PHE A 843 -32.30 29.37 3.84
N TYR A 844 -31.76 29.73 2.67
CA TYR A 844 -30.72 30.73 2.49
C TYR A 844 -31.23 32.08 1.93
N LEU A 845 -32.49 32.18 1.58
CA LEU A 845 -33.06 33.44 1.15
C LEU A 845 -32.96 34.47 2.28
N PRO A 846 -32.38 35.70 2.02
CA PRO A 846 -32.18 36.73 3.03
C PRO A 846 -33.47 37.31 3.62
#